data_1f0ead872df777dd2f6e456ba3bf8638
#
_entry.id   1f0ead872df777dd2f6e456ba3bf8638
#
_cell.length_a   1.000
_cell.length_b   1.000
_cell.length_c   1.000
_cell.angle_alpha   90.00
_cell.angle_beta   90.00
_cell.angle_gamma   90.00
#
_symmetry.space_group_name_H-M   'P 1'
#
loop_
_entity.id
_entity.type
_entity.pdbx_description
1 polymer ?
#
loop_
_entity_poly.entity_id
_entity_poly.type
_entity_poly.pdbx_seq_one_letter_code
_entity_poly.pdbx_strand_id
1 'polypeptide(L)'
;MKVLRKTLTAILLTAATTLGAQEQTTWGDIDYHGAPWVENVSKPNDISTGLQGRHLSIWASHGRYYDQEKGFWKWQRPFLFGTTEDLFTQTIVVPYLIPMLENAGAVVFTPRERDWQRHEVIVDNDATTPYNYHERSVGHDWQNTPMRGFAWHSGSYSDGENPFEAGTARMARTTRKAKKASTVAYQPTFPEKGRYAVYVSYQTLPKSIPDATYTVYHQGQATTFKVNQQMGDGTWVYLGSFDFDKGYSIDNCVVVSNLSNHEGVVTTDAVRFGGGMGNITRGGSTSGFARSFEGARYYAQWAGAPYDVYSSKNGVNDYADDINVRSLMTNWLAGGSPYVPNMEGKRVPIEMTLAVHSDAGYNPDGQSIYGPLAICTTDFNDGKLGAGISREASRMLADEILSGEVSDLSRTYGSWPRRDFYNRNYSETRVPEVPSAIIETLSHQSFPDMRMAQDPNFRFTLARSIYKSILRHVARMHNDNYTVQPLAPNHFHIEFVGKDKVRLSWQAVDDRLERSSHPSGYNVYTAVGHGGFDNGEHVRQNSFTVKLEPGIPYHFRVTATNNGGESFPTEVLSATYEPNAHHTVLIVNGFHRLSSPAVIDTDSLQGFDLQQDLGVSYGTTAGWSGYQQYFDRRLMGIEGPGGLGYCGTELAGQYIAGNTFDYVRTHADAISSAHRYNIVSCSSEALEAGKVDIKDYDAIDLVLGLEKTDITTRHAPFYKTFSTKMQDVLRRFTNRHGHVLVSGAYIASDMLTADEQSFMSNVLKVKPTIITNEDGMAALVQNRIGNIMGMGMKFDFYNHHCEEHYAATRTDILQPASPAYCALQYADGNSAAVAYQGQDYRTFCMGFPIECIKDNKTRNSIVRGIMQFLLSK
;
A
#
# COMPACT_ATOMS: atom_id res chain seq x y z
N MET A 1 49.46 54.82 29.34
CA MET A 1 48.52 54.70 28.20
C MET A 1 48.96 53.69 27.13
N LYS A 2 50.23 53.45 26.84
CA LYS A 2 50.66 52.43 25.86
C LYS A 2 50.58 50.97 26.34
N VAL A 3 50.64 50.70 27.65
CA VAL A 3 50.54 49.37 28.21
C VAL A 3 49.07 48.95 28.28
N LEU A 4 48.14 49.86 28.56
CA LEU A 4 46.70 49.56 28.63
C LEU A 4 46.10 49.24 27.25
N ARG A 5 46.63 49.80 26.17
CA ARG A 5 46.21 49.56 24.79
C ARG A 5 46.64 48.15 24.29
N LYS A 6 47.82 47.66 24.74
CA LYS A 6 48.26 46.31 24.35
C LYS A 6 47.47 45.19 25.07
N THR A 7 47.07 45.44 26.32
CA THR A 7 46.28 44.49 27.09
C THR A 7 44.82 44.42 26.63
N LEU A 8 44.24 45.55 26.17
CA LEU A 8 42.90 45.54 25.57
C LEU A 8 42.87 44.85 24.20
N THR A 9 43.91 45.00 23.40
CA THR A 9 44.00 44.33 22.08
C THR A 9 44.22 42.82 22.21
N ALA A 10 44.98 42.38 23.23
CA ALA A 10 45.16 40.95 23.51
C ALA A 10 43.88 40.31 24.07
N ILE A 11 43.08 41.00 24.90
CA ILE A 11 41.80 40.53 25.39
C ILE A 11 40.71 40.50 24.28
N LEU A 12 40.74 41.43 23.34
CA LEU A 12 39.85 41.39 22.17
C LEU A 12 40.23 40.33 21.14
N LEU A 13 41.53 39.97 20.99
CA LEU A 13 41.94 38.86 20.13
C LEU A 13 41.67 37.46 20.76
N THR A 14 41.74 37.32 22.08
CA THR A 14 41.37 36.07 22.78
C THR A 14 39.86 35.89 22.92
N ALA A 15 39.07 36.99 22.93
CA ALA A 15 37.61 36.91 22.92
C ALA A 15 37.04 36.61 21.50
N ALA A 16 37.81 36.88 20.43
CA ALA A 16 37.41 36.59 19.06
C ALA A 16 37.69 35.13 18.62
N THR A 17 38.44 34.33 19.42
CA THR A 17 38.76 32.93 19.12
C THR A 17 37.94 31.92 19.90
N THR A 18 36.93 32.37 20.65
CA THR A 18 35.98 31.52 21.36
C THR A 18 34.52 31.71 20.91
N LEU A 19 34.27 32.30 19.75
CA LEU A 19 33.10 32.02 18.97
C LEU A 19 33.32 30.61 18.42
N GLY A 20 32.91 29.60 19.19
CA GLY A 20 32.94 28.22 18.73
C GLY A 20 32.31 28.18 17.35
N ALA A 21 32.99 27.63 16.37
CA ALA A 21 32.42 27.37 15.06
C ALA A 21 31.11 26.62 15.31
N GLN A 22 29.98 27.25 14.95
CA GLN A 22 28.70 26.62 15.08
C GLN A 22 28.78 25.33 14.27
N GLU A 23 28.57 24.15 14.91
CA GLU A 23 28.69 22.88 14.24
C GLU A 23 27.69 22.81 13.09
N GLN A 24 28.18 22.45 11.91
CA GLN A 24 27.33 22.32 10.72
C GLN A 24 26.35 21.17 10.94
N THR A 25 25.03 21.48 10.96
CA THR A 25 23.93 20.54 11.18
C THR A 25 23.04 20.39 9.94
N THR A 26 23.36 21.08 8.84
CA THR A 26 22.69 21.01 7.54
C THR A 26 23.70 20.67 6.47
N TRP A 27 23.22 20.25 5.27
CA TRP A 27 24.13 19.89 4.19
C TRP A 27 24.97 21.09 3.70
N GLY A 28 24.41 22.31 3.67
CA GLY A 28 25.13 23.48 3.18
C GLY A 28 25.51 23.32 1.71
N ASP A 29 26.84 23.39 1.44
CA ASP A 29 27.37 23.16 0.07
C ASP A 29 27.48 21.68 -0.31
N ILE A 30 27.18 20.76 0.62
CA ILE A 30 27.11 19.32 0.37
C ILE A 30 25.72 19.01 -0.16
N ASP A 31 25.57 18.92 -1.47
CA ASP A 31 24.29 18.53 -2.09
C ASP A 31 24.55 17.67 -3.33
N TYR A 32 23.61 16.77 -3.63
CA TYR A 32 23.62 15.97 -4.84
C TYR A 32 22.76 16.65 -5.90
N HIS A 33 23.38 17.10 -6.98
CA HIS A 33 22.72 17.77 -8.10
C HIS A 33 22.60 16.93 -9.37
N GLY A 34 22.89 15.62 -9.28
CA GLY A 34 22.81 14.70 -10.41
C GLY A 34 21.39 14.19 -10.66
N ALA A 35 21.24 13.36 -11.69
CA ALA A 35 20.00 12.64 -11.95
C ALA A 35 19.71 11.65 -10.79
N PRO A 36 18.44 11.49 -10.39
CA PRO A 36 18.07 10.54 -9.34
C PRO A 36 18.39 9.10 -9.78
N TRP A 37 18.51 8.20 -8.81
CA TRP A 37 18.76 6.79 -9.09
C TRP A 37 17.69 6.21 -10.01
N VAL A 38 16.42 6.49 -9.70
CA VAL A 38 15.26 6.10 -10.51
C VAL A 38 14.31 7.28 -10.63
N GLU A 39 13.82 7.54 -11.85
CA GLU A 39 12.83 8.58 -12.14
C GLU A 39 11.71 8.01 -13.02
N ASN A 40 10.47 8.10 -12.59
CA ASN A 40 9.30 7.80 -13.42
C ASN A 40 8.98 9.01 -14.31
N VAL A 41 9.37 8.93 -15.57
CA VAL A 41 9.15 10.01 -16.56
C VAL A 41 7.77 9.95 -17.25
N SER A 42 6.93 8.99 -16.87
CA SER A 42 5.54 8.89 -17.36
C SER A 42 4.54 9.62 -16.45
N LYS A 43 4.96 10.13 -15.28
CA LYS A 43 4.08 10.93 -14.42
C LYS A 43 3.61 12.20 -15.14
N PRO A 44 2.30 12.55 -15.08
CA PRO A 44 1.75 13.65 -15.85
C PRO A 44 1.90 15.03 -15.17
N ASN A 45 2.42 15.09 -13.95
CA ASN A 45 2.62 16.34 -13.20
C ASN A 45 4.03 16.43 -12.61
N ASP A 46 4.52 17.65 -12.49
CA ASP A 46 5.82 17.97 -11.88
C ASP A 46 5.67 18.16 -10.36
N ILE A 47 6.72 17.79 -9.61
CA ILE A 47 6.84 17.99 -8.17
C ILE A 47 8.04 18.91 -7.95
N SER A 48 7.84 20.11 -7.37
CA SER A 48 8.90 21.11 -7.23
C SER A 48 9.27 21.47 -5.79
N THR A 49 8.35 21.23 -4.84
CA THR A 49 8.54 21.51 -3.40
C THR A 49 8.20 20.30 -2.53
N GLY A 50 8.26 19.12 -3.11
CA GLY A 50 8.16 17.82 -2.41
C GLY A 50 9.55 17.25 -2.12
N LEU A 51 9.69 15.95 -2.41
CA LEU A 51 10.93 15.19 -2.23
C LEU A 51 11.53 14.74 -3.58
N GLN A 52 11.26 15.46 -4.67
CA GLN A 52 11.71 15.09 -6.01
C GLN A 52 13.23 14.88 -6.06
N GLY A 53 13.63 13.66 -6.44
CA GLY A 53 15.03 13.28 -6.57
C GLY A 53 15.78 13.08 -5.24
N ARG A 54 15.13 13.17 -4.09
CA ARG A 54 15.70 12.86 -2.77
C ARG A 54 15.71 11.35 -2.53
N HIS A 55 16.75 10.83 -1.89
CA HIS A 55 16.96 9.40 -1.66
C HIS A 55 16.91 9.12 -0.17
N LEU A 56 15.98 8.27 0.24
CA LEU A 56 15.72 7.98 1.65
C LEU A 56 15.83 6.48 1.90
N SER A 57 16.32 6.07 3.07
CA SER A 57 16.30 4.69 3.51
C SER A 57 15.33 4.53 4.68
N ILE A 58 14.24 3.79 4.46
CA ILE A 58 13.14 3.64 5.42
C ILE A 58 12.84 2.16 5.60
N TRP A 59 12.66 1.72 6.85
CA TRP A 59 12.29 0.33 7.10
C TRP A 59 11.36 0.15 8.29
N ALA A 60 10.55 -0.92 8.20
CA ALA A 60 9.83 -1.48 9.33
C ALA A 60 10.79 -2.28 10.22
N SER A 61 10.49 -2.40 11.50
CA SER A 61 11.37 -2.88 12.57
C SER A 61 12.19 -4.15 12.24
N HIS A 62 11.58 -5.30 12.34
CA HIS A 62 12.26 -6.60 12.24
C HIS A 62 11.50 -7.58 11.36
N GLY A 63 12.06 -8.80 11.21
CA GLY A 63 11.42 -9.93 10.57
C GLY A 63 11.90 -11.26 11.16
N ARG A 64 11.44 -12.36 10.59
CA ARG A 64 11.88 -13.69 10.99
C ARG A 64 13.38 -13.86 10.81
N TYR A 65 14.03 -14.55 11.74
CA TYR A 65 15.43 -14.90 11.69
C TYR A 65 15.65 -16.34 12.12
N TYR A 66 16.81 -16.88 11.73
CA TYR A 66 17.23 -18.18 12.20
C TYR A 66 17.99 -18.03 13.53
N ASP A 67 17.50 -18.68 14.57
CA ASP A 67 18.11 -18.70 15.89
C ASP A 67 19.12 -19.86 15.94
N GLN A 68 20.43 -19.57 15.85
CA GLN A 68 21.48 -20.58 15.83
C GLN A 68 21.55 -21.39 17.12
N GLU A 69 21.24 -20.80 18.27
CA GLU A 69 21.27 -21.52 19.55
C GLU A 69 20.13 -22.55 19.65
N LYS A 70 18.95 -22.19 19.10
CA LYS A 70 17.76 -23.03 19.15
C LYS A 70 17.58 -23.93 17.93
N GLY A 71 18.25 -23.60 16.82
CA GLY A 71 18.22 -24.39 15.60
C GLY A 71 16.95 -24.29 14.78
N PHE A 72 16.18 -23.18 14.87
CA PHE A 72 14.97 -22.97 14.11
C PHE A 72 14.69 -21.49 13.79
N TRP A 73 13.83 -21.26 12.80
CA TRP A 73 13.35 -19.94 12.39
C TRP A 73 12.27 -19.42 13.33
N LYS A 74 12.38 -18.18 13.77
CA LYS A 74 11.41 -17.54 14.68
C LYS A 74 11.23 -16.07 14.40
N TRP A 75 10.14 -15.49 14.91
CA TRP A 75 9.92 -14.05 14.98
C TRP A 75 10.81 -13.44 16.08
N GLN A 76 11.18 -12.17 15.94
CA GLN A 76 12.01 -11.50 16.92
C GLN A 76 11.23 -11.13 18.18
N ARG A 77 9.94 -10.84 18.05
CA ARG A 77 9.10 -10.35 19.14
C ARG A 77 7.93 -11.31 19.43
N PRO A 78 7.43 -11.31 20.69
CA PRO A 78 6.30 -12.13 21.09
C PRO A 78 5.00 -11.63 20.45
N PHE A 79 4.00 -12.50 20.40
CA PHE A 79 2.66 -12.21 19.88
C PHE A 79 1.75 -11.68 20.99
N LEU A 80 1.06 -10.58 20.71
CA LEU A 80 0.07 -9.97 21.56
C LEU A 80 -0.89 -9.11 20.73
N PHE A 81 -2.16 -9.03 21.12
CA PHE A 81 -3.19 -8.23 20.45
C PHE A 81 -3.36 -8.54 18.95
N GLY A 82 -3.29 -9.84 18.59
CA GLY A 82 -3.44 -10.31 17.23
C GLY A 82 -2.28 -10.02 16.29
N THR A 83 -1.16 -9.49 16.80
CA THR A 83 0.01 -9.12 16.01
C THR A 83 1.33 -9.35 16.77
N THR A 84 2.43 -8.90 16.21
CA THR A 84 3.73 -8.71 16.83
C THR A 84 4.37 -7.46 16.24
N GLU A 85 5.36 -6.87 16.87
CA GLU A 85 6.08 -5.70 16.33
C GLU A 85 6.59 -5.96 14.90
N ASP A 86 7.14 -7.17 14.64
CA ASP A 86 7.65 -7.60 13.33
C ASP A 86 6.62 -7.47 12.19
N LEU A 87 5.34 -7.69 12.50
CA LEU A 87 4.23 -7.61 11.54
C LEU A 87 3.58 -6.22 11.54
N PHE A 88 3.37 -5.67 12.73
CA PHE A 88 2.63 -4.43 12.93
C PHE A 88 3.28 -3.24 12.20
N THR A 89 4.59 -3.04 12.37
CA THR A 89 5.29 -1.90 11.76
C THR A 89 5.28 -1.92 10.25
N GLN A 90 5.22 -3.11 9.62
CA GLN A 90 5.02 -3.24 8.17
C GLN A 90 3.69 -2.63 7.71
N THR A 91 2.63 -2.72 8.53
CA THR A 91 1.30 -2.19 8.18
C THR A 91 1.21 -0.66 8.20
N ILE A 92 2.22 0.01 8.70
CA ILE A 92 2.39 1.48 8.65
C ILE A 92 3.32 1.86 7.50
N VAL A 93 4.47 1.19 7.42
CA VAL A 93 5.56 1.57 6.50
C VAL A 93 5.22 1.23 5.06
N VAL A 94 4.79 0.00 4.77
CA VAL A 94 4.62 -0.50 3.39
C VAL A 94 3.39 0.11 2.70
N PRO A 95 2.16 0.11 3.27
CA PRO A 95 0.97 0.61 2.57
C PRO A 95 0.79 2.13 2.65
N TYR A 96 1.46 2.82 3.59
CA TYR A 96 1.21 4.24 3.82
C TYR A 96 2.47 5.10 3.71
N LEU A 97 3.48 4.89 4.56
CA LEU A 97 4.63 5.80 4.66
C LEU A 97 5.46 5.84 3.37
N ILE A 98 5.86 4.68 2.86
CA ILE A 98 6.64 4.59 1.62
C ILE A 98 5.87 5.19 0.43
N PRO A 99 4.59 4.83 0.17
CA PRO A 99 3.80 5.47 -0.88
C PRO A 99 3.67 6.99 -0.73
N MET A 100 3.53 7.53 0.48
CA MET A 100 3.47 8.98 0.70
C MET A 100 4.79 9.66 0.32
N LEU A 101 5.93 9.06 0.67
CA LEU A 101 7.26 9.59 0.31
C LEU A 101 7.49 9.52 -1.21
N GLU A 102 7.14 8.41 -1.86
CA GLU A 102 7.27 8.24 -3.31
C GLU A 102 6.30 9.12 -4.10
N ASN A 103 5.10 9.34 -3.58
CA ASN A 103 4.13 10.28 -4.15
C ASN A 103 4.59 11.75 -4.03
N ALA A 104 5.45 12.06 -3.06
CA ALA A 104 6.13 13.34 -2.94
C ALA A 104 7.41 13.42 -3.80
N GLY A 105 7.78 12.37 -4.54
CA GLY A 105 8.90 12.34 -5.48
C GLY A 105 10.18 11.70 -4.95
N ALA A 106 10.19 11.15 -3.72
CA ALA A 106 11.37 10.47 -3.19
C ALA A 106 11.67 9.14 -3.90
N VAL A 107 12.95 8.79 -3.95
CA VAL A 107 13.42 7.44 -4.20
C VAL A 107 13.63 6.76 -2.86
N VAL A 108 12.77 5.80 -2.53
CA VAL A 108 12.80 5.15 -1.21
C VAL A 108 13.45 3.78 -1.32
N PHE A 109 14.59 3.61 -0.66
CA PHE A 109 15.22 2.33 -0.43
C PHE A 109 14.72 1.71 0.88
N THR A 110 14.60 0.41 0.92
CA THR A 110 14.40 -0.36 2.15
C THR A 110 15.33 -1.57 2.18
N PRO A 111 16.05 -1.81 3.29
CA PRO A 111 16.95 -2.96 3.43
C PRO A 111 16.20 -4.28 3.67
N ARG A 112 14.90 -4.29 3.49
CA ARG A 112 14.02 -5.46 3.56
C ARG A 112 13.18 -5.55 2.30
N GLU A 113 12.67 -6.76 1.97
CA GLU A 113 11.70 -6.90 0.88
C GLU A 113 10.43 -6.12 1.20
N ARG A 114 10.01 -5.27 0.27
CA ARG A 114 8.81 -4.42 0.41
C ARG A 114 7.57 -5.00 -0.28
N ASP A 115 7.77 -5.94 -1.20
CA ASP A 115 6.66 -6.53 -1.94
C ASP A 115 6.08 -7.73 -1.17
N TRP A 116 4.77 -7.71 -1.00
CA TRP A 116 4.04 -8.80 -0.34
C TRP A 116 3.61 -9.92 -1.29
N GLN A 117 3.95 -9.81 -2.58
CA GLN A 117 3.70 -10.86 -3.57
C GLN A 117 4.54 -12.10 -3.26
N ARG A 118 3.88 -13.24 -3.04
CA ARG A 118 4.58 -14.52 -2.76
C ARG A 118 5.24 -15.13 -3.98
N HIS A 119 4.72 -14.83 -5.16
CA HIS A 119 5.33 -15.28 -6.40
C HIS A 119 6.50 -14.39 -6.78
N GLU A 120 7.52 -14.99 -7.34
CA GLU A 120 8.67 -14.31 -7.91
C GLU A 120 8.93 -14.89 -9.30
N VAL A 121 9.12 -14.02 -10.27
CA VAL A 121 9.55 -14.41 -11.62
C VAL A 121 10.79 -13.62 -11.97
N ILE A 122 11.85 -14.32 -12.34
CA ILE A 122 13.11 -13.69 -12.76
C ILE A 122 13.35 -14.02 -14.22
N VAL A 123 13.65 -13.00 -14.99
CA VAL A 123 14.14 -13.13 -16.36
C VAL A 123 15.56 -12.59 -16.39
N ASP A 124 16.49 -13.42 -16.85
CA ASP A 124 17.91 -13.23 -16.79
C ASP A 124 18.54 -13.49 -18.16
N ASN A 125 19.60 -12.75 -18.51
CA ASN A 125 20.30 -12.94 -19.78
C ASN A 125 21.08 -14.28 -19.85
N ASP A 126 21.42 -14.87 -18.71
CA ASP A 126 22.06 -16.19 -18.60
C ASP A 126 21.04 -17.34 -18.51
N ALA A 127 19.74 -17.05 -18.61
CA ALA A 127 18.69 -18.05 -18.53
C ALA A 127 18.67 -19.01 -19.72
N THR A 128 18.39 -20.28 -19.43
CA THR A 128 18.36 -21.35 -20.44
C THR A 128 17.08 -21.39 -21.28
N THR A 129 16.07 -20.57 -20.95
CA THR A 129 14.79 -20.51 -21.68
C THR A 129 14.81 -19.39 -22.71
N PRO A 130 14.86 -19.69 -24.02
CA PRO A 130 15.03 -18.69 -25.08
C PRO A 130 13.80 -17.82 -25.33
N TYR A 131 12.68 -18.06 -24.64
CA TYR A 131 11.41 -17.36 -24.90
C TYR A 131 11.18 -16.15 -24.00
N ASN A 132 11.98 -15.97 -22.94
CA ASN A 132 11.76 -14.94 -21.95
C ASN A 132 12.72 -13.75 -22.07
N TYR A 133 13.86 -13.92 -22.74
CA TYR A 133 14.89 -12.92 -22.95
C TYR A 133 15.20 -12.72 -24.42
N HIS A 134 15.10 -11.49 -24.93
CA HIS A 134 15.30 -11.18 -26.34
C HIS A 134 16.14 -9.92 -26.55
N GLU A 135 17.24 -10.04 -27.27
CA GLU A 135 18.04 -8.92 -27.75
C GLU A 135 17.66 -8.57 -29.20
N ARG A 136 17.49 -7.28 -29.45
CA ARG A 136 17.35 -6.71 -30.79
C ARG A 136 18.47 -5.71 -31.02
N SER A 137 19.44 -6.06 -31.84
CA SER A 137 20.55 -5.19 -32.26
C SER A 137 20.20 -4.50 -33.56
N VAL A 138 20.32 -3.16 -33.59
CA VAL A 138 20.06 -2.33 -34.78
C VAL A 138 21.26 -1.44 -35.11
N GLY A 139 21.69 -0.56 -34.19
CA GLY A 139 22.80 0.34 -34.40
C GLY A 139 24.08 -0.10 -33.72
N HIS A 140 23.95 -0.68 -32.55
CA HIS A 140 25.04 -1.22 -31.74
C HIS A 140 24.60 -2.57 -31.16
N ASP A 141 25.48 -3.54 -31.22
CA ASP A 141 25.21 -4.87 -30.67
C ASP A 141 25.35 -4.90 -29.16
N TRP A 142 24.55 -5.75 -28.54
CA TRP A 142 24.70 -6.10 -27.13
C TRP A 142 25.90 -7.04 -26.96
N GLN A 143 26.70 -6.78 -25.94
CA GLN A 143 27.92 -7.54 -25.60
C GLN A 143 27.96 -7.79 -24.11
N ASN A 144 28.72 -8.81 -23.67
CA ASN A 144 28.96 -9.02 -22.27
C ASN A 144 29.75 -7.85 -21.67
N THR A 145 29.41 -7.46 -20.45
CA THR A 145 30.24 -6.55 -19.66
C THR A 145 31.53 -7.26 -19.23
N PRO A 146 32.59 -6.53 -18.85
CA PRO A 146 33.81 -7.13 -18.31
C PRO A 146 33.67 -7.65 -16.86
N MET A 147 32.54 -7.38 -16.19
CA MET A 147 32.26 -7.73 -14.80
C MET A 147 31.29 -8.91 -14.73
N ARG A 148 31.30 -9.61 -13.59
CA ARG A 148 30.28 -10.64 -13.31
C ARG A 148 28.94 -10.00 -13.05
N GLY A 149 27.84 -10.69 -13.37
CA GLY A 149 26.48 -10.30 -13.18
C GLY A 149 25.67 -11.29 -12.34
N PHE A 150 24.39 -11.11 -12.35
CA PHE A 150 23.43 -12.00 -11.72
C PHE A 150 23.31 -13.30 -12.52
N ALA A 151 23.13 -14.43 -11.82
CA ALA A 151 22.58 -15.65 -12.40
C ALA A 151 21.65 -16.34 -11.41
N TRP A 152 20.48 -16.70 -11.91
CA TRP A 152 19.52 -17.47 -11.15
C TRP A 152 19.83 -18.98 -11.21
N HIS A 153 19.60 -19.67 -10.09
CA HIS A 153 19.52 -21.12 -10.08
C HIS A 153 18.31 -21.61 -9.27
N SER A 154 17.85 -22.81 -9.58
CA SER A 154 16.75 -23.43 -8.85
C SER A 154 17.15 -23.82 -7.43
N GLY A 155 16.22 -23.69 -6.48
CA GLY A 155 16.42 -24.05 -5.08
C GLY A 155 16.83 -22.87 -4.21
N SER A 156 17.47 -23.18 -3.08
CA SER A 156 17.89 -22.19 -2.10
C SER A 156 19.37 -21.85 -2.23
N TYR A 157 19.74 -20.67 -1.76
CA TYR A 157 21.12 -20.16 -1.73
C TYR A 157 21.74 -20.46 -0.36
N SER A 158 22.98 -20.93 -0.38
CA SER A 158 23.76 -21.15 0.84
C SER A 158 24.20 -19.83 1.47
N ASP A 159 24.48 -19.84 2.77
CA ASP A 159 25.06 -18.66 3.43
C ASP A 159 26.39 -18.27 2.77
N GLY A 160 26.56 -16.99 2.44
CA GLY A 160 27.73 -16.47 1.72
C GLY A 160 27.67 -16.58 0.19
N GLU A 161 26.67 -17.22 -0.37
CA GLU A 161 26.48 -17.28 -1.81
C GLU A 161 25.90 -15.97 -2.34
N ASN A 162 26.59 -15.36 -3.32
CA ASN A 162 26.15 -14.10 -3.93
C ASN A 162 25.64 -14.33 -5.36
N PRO A 163 24.34 -14.19 -5.65
CA PRO A 163 23.80 -14.41 -6.98
C PRO A 163 24.33 -13.42 -8.03
N PHE A 164 24.78 -12.21 -7.62
CA PHE A 164 25.30 -11.18 -8.51
C PHE A 164 26.77 -11.40 -8.92
N GLU A 165 27.40 -12.46 -8.45
CA GLU A 165 28.75 -12.89 -8.84
C GLU A 165 28.77 -14.20 -9.67
N ALA A 166 27.57 -14.73 -9.98
CA ALA A 166 27.40 -16.04 -10.60
C ALA A 166 27.27 -15.99 -12.13
N GLY A 167 26.83 -14.88 -12.71
CA GLY A 167 26.48 -14.76 -14.12
C GLY A 167 27.25 -13.68 -14.88
N THR A 168 26.62 -13.21 -15.97
CA THR A 168 27.10 -12.16 -16.86
C THR A 168 26.09 -11.04 -16.96
N ALA A 169 26.51 -9.85 -17.38
CA ALA A 169 25.60 -8.75 -17.71
C ALA A 169 25.88 -8.26 -19.14
N ARG A 170 24.92 -7.56 -19.73
CA ARG A 170 24.99 -7.10 -21.12
C ARG A 170 25.19 -5.59 -21.19
N MET A 171 25.88 -5.09 -22.23
CA MET A 171 26.08 -3.68 -22.48
C MET A 171 25.95 -3.35 -23.98
N ALA A 172 25.50 -2.13 -24.27
CA ALA A 172 25.50 -1.56 -25.63
C ALA A 172 25.91 -0.07 -25.57
N ARG A 173 26.59 0.42 -26.61
CA ARG A 173 26.82 1.87 -26.76
C ARG A 173 25.51 2.58 -27.01
N THR A 174 25.41 3.80 -26.49
CA THR A 174 24.21 4.65 -26.69
C THR A 174 24.08 5.13 -28.13
N THR A 175 22.86 5.46 -28.54
CA THR A 175 22.51 6.14 -29.80
C THR A 175 21.51 7.24 -29.56
N ARG A 176 21.66 8.38 -30.25
CA ARG A 176 20.67 9.47 -30.26
C ARG A 176 19.56 9.27 -31.30
N LYS A 177 19.69 8.24 -32.17
CA LYS A 177 18.77 8.01 -33.28
C LYS A 177 17.80 6.89 -32.93
N ALA A 178 16.52 7.21 -32.68
CA ALA A 178 15.47 6.24 -32.32
C ALA A 178 15.41 5.05 -33.30
N LYS A 179 15.57 5.29 -34.62
CA LYS A 179 15.58 4.23 -35.63
C LYS A 179 16.77 3.28 -35.56
N LYS A 180 17.82 3.64 -34.80
CA LYS A 180 19.02 2.83 -34.55
C LYS A 180 19.11 2.31 -33.13
N ALA A 181 18.08 2.49 -32.34
CA ALA A 181 18.05 1.99 -30.96
C ALA A 181 18.01 0.47 -30.95
N SER A 182 18.92 -0.11 -30.18
CA SER A 182 18.95 -1.52 -29.82
C SER A 182 18.20 -1.70 -28.49
N THR A 183 17.52 -2.83 -28.33
CA THR A 183 16.68 -3.11 -27.16
C THR A 183 16.91 -4.50 -26.61
N VAL A 184 16.63 -4.66 -25.31
CA VAL A 184 16.48 -5.95 -24.65
C VAL A 184 15.09 -6.02 -24.07
N ALA A 185 14.39 -7.14 -24.28
CA ALA A 185 13.08 -7.40 -23.69
C ALA A 185 13.15 -8.57 -22.69
N TYR A 186 12.64 -8.34 -21.50
CA TYR A 186 12.47 -9.31 -20.44
C TYR A 186 10.97 -9.63 -20.32
N GLN A 187 10.57 -10.84 -20.75
CA GLN A 187 9.18 -11.28 -20.89
C GLN A 187 8.88 -12.42 -19.91
N PRO A 188 8.34 -12.11 -18.71
CA PRO A 188 8.04 -13.12 -17.71
C PRO A 188 6.84 -13.99 -18.12
N THR A 189 6.73 -15.17 -17.48
CA THR A 189 5.52 -15.99 -17.47
C THR A 189 4.97 -15.97 -16.06
N PHE A 190 3.92 -15.18 -15.82
CA PHE A 190 3.34 -15.04 -14.48
C PHE A 190 2.52 -16.28 -14.08
N PRO A 191 2.75 -16.85 -12.89
CA PRO A 191 1.98 -18.00 -12.39
C PRO A 191 0.53 -17.63 -12.07
N GLU A 192 0.29 -16.41 -11.60
CA GLU A 192 -1.01 -15.89 -11.20
C GLU A 192 -1.17 -14.42 -11.66
N LYS A 193 -2.42 -14.02 -11.92
CA LYS A 193 -2.75 -12.60 -12.07
C LYS A 193 -2.56 -11.90 -10.73
N GLY A 194 -1.92 -10.73 -10.72
CA GLY A 194 -1.71 -9.99 -9.48
C GLY A 194 -0.82 -8.77 -9.65
N ARG A 195 -0.59 -8.13 -8.52
CA ARG A 195 0.31 -6.97 -8.41
C ARG A 195 1.70 -7.45 -8.00
N TYR A 196 2.70 -7.05 -8.78
CA TYR A 196 4.11 -7.42 -8.61
C TYR A 196 4.98 -6.17 -8.62
N ALA A 197 5.89 -6.07 -7.66
CA ALA A 197 6.97 -5.11 -7.76
C ALA A 197 7.94 -5.50 -8.88
N VAL A 198 8.47 -4.52 -9.58
CA VAL A 198 9.47 -4.71 -10.65
C VAL A 198 10.81 -4.18 -10.17
N TYR A 199 11.82 -5.04 -10.21
CA TYR A 199 13.19 -4.73 -9.89
C TYR A 199 14.08 -5.03 -11.09
N VAL A 200 15.08 -4.18 -11.30
CA VAL A 200 16.07 -4.36 -12.36
C VAL A 200 17.47 -4.43 -11.78
N SER A 201 18.40 -5.06 -12.49
CA SER A 201 19.81 -5.03 -12.18
C SER A 201 20.64 -4.64 -13.41
N TYR A 202 21.82 -4.10 -13.14
CA TYR A 202 22.77 -3.63 -14.15
C TYR A 202 24.18 -3.50 -13.56
N GLN A 203 25.16 -3.13 -14.38
CA GLN A 203 26.52 -2.85 -13.97
C GLN A 203 26.88 -1.38 -14.18
N THR A 204 27.60 -0.79 -13.24
CA THR A 204 28.18 0.55 -13.39
C THR A 204 29.56 0.44 -14.02
N LEU A 205 29.72 1.01 -15.20
CA LEU A 205 30.98 1.08 -15.95
C LEU A 205 31.47 2.54 -16.04
N PRO A 206 32.75 2.78 -16.36
CA PRO A 206 33.28 4.16 -16.43
C PRO A 206 32.57 5.11 -17.38
N LYS A 207 31.80 4.59 -18.34
CA LYS A 207 31.00 5.36 -19.30
C LYS A 207 29.49 5.12 -19.17
N SER A 208 29.01 4.58 -18.04
CA SER A 208 27.58 4.44 -17.78
C SER A 208 26.87 5.79 -17.78
N ILE A 209 25.68 5.82 -18.37
CA ILE A 209 24.87 7.03 -18.52
C ILE A 209 23.94 7.26 -17.33
N PRO A 210 23.49 8.51 -17.09
CA PRO A 210 22.59 8.83 -15.97
C PRO A 210 21.10 8.63 -16.30
N ASP A 211 20.74 8.18 -17.53
CA ASP A 211 19.36 8.21 -18.04
C ASP A 211 18.99 6.96 -18.84
N ALA A 212 19.49 5.78 -18.47
CA ALA A 212 19.13 4.53 -19.13
C ALA A 212 17.61 4.31 -19.09
N THR A 213 17.02 4.00 -20.27
CA THR A 213 15.58 3.92 -20.43
C THR A 213 15.08 2.50 -20.21
N TYR A 214 14.20 2.34 -19.22
CA TYR A 214 13.44 1.14 -18.91
C TYR A 214 11.95 1.41 -19.11
N THR A 215 11.25 0.58 -19.89
CA THR A 215 9.80 0.67 -20.05
C THR A 215 9.16 -0.62 -19.54
N VAL A 216 8.27 -0.48 -18.54
CA VAL A 216 7.46 -1.56 -18.01
C VAL A 216 6.14 -1.58 -18.74
N TYR A 217 5.86 -2.68 -19.45
CA TYR A 217 4.56 -2.96 -20.05
C TYR A 217 3.75 -3.81 -19.06
N HIS A 218 2.54 -3.34 -18.72
CA HIS A 218 1.67 -3.97 -17.75
C HIS A 218 0.21 -3.88 -18.19
N GLN A 219 -0.40 -5.03 -18.47
CA GLN A 219 -1.78 -5.11 -19.00
C GLN A 219 -2.03 -4.17 -20.19
N GLY A 220 -1.07 -4.10 -21.13
CA GLY A 220 -1.13 -3.26 -22.31
C GLY A 220 -0.78 -1.78 -22.13
N GLN A 221 -0.54 -1.31 -20.90
CA GLN A 221 -0.04 0.04 -20.64
C GLN A 221 1.48 0.07 -20.58
N ALA A 222 2.08 1.23 -20.80
CA ALA A 222 3.53 1.41 -20.79
C ALA A 222 3.94 2.53 -19.82
N THR A 223 4.75 2.20 -18.82
CA THR A 223 5.33 3.18 -17.88
C THR A 223 6.83 3.21 -18.06
N THR A 224 7.39 4.38 -18.31
CA THR A 224 8.82 4.57 -18.64
C THR A 224 9.57 5.20 -17.48
N PHE A 225 10.76 4.63 -17.22
CA PHE A 225 11.69 5.09 -16.18
C PHE A 225 13.03 5.46 -16.79
N LYS A 226 13.67 6.44 -16.16
CA LYS A 226 15.10 6.72 -16.32
C LYS A 226 15.83 6.18 -15.11
N VAL A 227 16.87 5.39 -15.34
CA VAL A 227 17.73 4.80 -14.31
C VAL A 227 19.13 5.34 -14.46
N ASN A 228 19.64 5.95 -13.40
CA ASN A 228 21.03 6.42 -13.37
C ASN A 228 21.98 5.27 -13.09
N GLN A 229 22.64 4.77 -14.14
CA GLN A 229 23.54 3.65 -14.07
C GLN A 229 24.96 4.02 -13.62
N GLN A 230 25.19 5.26 -13.18
CA GLN A 230 26.45 5.69 -12.58
C GLN A 230 26.55 5.34 -11.09
N MET A 231 25.51 4.73 -10.53
CA MET A 231 25.38 4.31 -9.13
C MET A 231 24.53 3.05 -8.99
N GLY A 232 24.58 2.38 -7.85
CA GLY A 232 23.61 1.35 -7.44
C GLY A 232 23.62 0.07 -8.26
N ASP A 233 24.79 -0.32 -8.79
CA ASP A 233 24.96 -1.55 -9.57
C ASP A 233 25.02 -2.84 -8.72
N GLY A 234 24.82 -3.98 -9.38
CA GLY A 234 24.97 -5.30 -8.76
C GLY A 234 24.01 -5.53 -7.60
N THR A 235 22.81 -4.99 -7.70
CA THR A 235 21.73 -5.15 -6.71
C THR A 235 20.36 -5.02 -7.38
N TRP A 236 19.29 -5.30 -6.62
CA TRP A 236 17.92 -5.09 -7.07
C TRP A 236 17.49 -3.63 -6.91
N VAL A 237 17.17 -2.99 -8.03
CA VAL A 237 16.73 -1.59 -8.11
C VAL A 237 15.25 -1.54 -8.39
N TYR A 238 14.46 -1.04 -7.44
CA TYR A 238 13.00 -0.95 -7.54
C TYR A 238 12.55 0.13 -8.53
N LEU A 239 11.67 -0.22 -9.45
CA LEU A 239 11.04 0.71 -10.39
C LEU A 239 9.62 1.12 -9.97
N GLY A 240 8.82 0.16 -9.54
CA GLY A 240 7.41 0.35 -9.21
C GLY A 240 6.69 -0.99 -9.02
N SER A 241 5.42 -0.94 -8.60
CA SER A 241 4.54 -2.12 -8.52
C SER A 241 3.39 -1.98 -9.52
N PHE A 242 3.16 -3.02 -10.33
CA PHE A 242 2.23 -3.02 -11.45
C PHE A 242 1.35 -4.27 -11.44
N ASP A 243 0.17 -4.16 -12.04
CA ASP A 243 -0.74 -5.28 -12.22
C ASP A 243 -0.41 -6.04 -13.52
N PHE A 244 -0.24 -7.37 -13.40
CA PHE A 244 0.06 -8.25 -14.52
C PHE A 244 -0.96 -9.36 -14.63
N ASP A 245 -1.25 -9.79 -15.88
CA ASP A 245 -2.10 -10.95 -16.12
C ASP A 245 -1.31 -12.26 -16.01
N LYS A 246 -2.01 -13.35 -15.68
CA LYS A 246 -1.44 -14.70 -15.66
C LYS A 246 -0.94 -15.11 -17.03
N GLY A 247 0.17 -15.82 -17.06
CA GLY A 247 0.75 -16.41 -18.25
C GLY A 247 1.78 -15.51 -18.94
N TYR A 248 2.09 -15.85 -20.18
CA TYR A 248 3.03 -15.13 -21.03
C TYR A 248 2.29 -14.16 -21.96
N SER A 249 2.74 -12.90 -22.00
CA SER A 249 2.22 -11.89 -22.94
C SER A 249 3.29 -10.85 -23.24
N ILE A 250 3.29 -10.32 -24.46
CA ILE A 250 4.12 -9.18 -24.85
C ILE A 250 3.65 -7.87 -24.20
N ASP A 251 2.41 -7.85 -23.69
CA ASP A 251 1.81 -6.72 -22.98
C ASP A 251 2.23 -6.68 -21.51
N ASN A 252 3.01 -7.66 -21.07
CA ASN A 252 3.54 -7.81 -19.72
C ASN A 252 5.05 -8.09 -19.78
N CYS A 253 5.88 -7.06 -19.85
CA CYS A 253 7.33 -7.20 -19.96
C CYS A 253 8.08 -5.93 -19.54
N VAL A 254 9.39 -6.02 -19.44
CA VAL A 254 10.28 -4.87 -19.30
C VAL A 254 11.18 -4.78 -20.52
N VAL A 255 11.27 -3.59 -21.11
CA VAL A 255 12.15 -3.31 -22.25
C VAL A 255 13.21 -2.28 -21.85
N VAL A 256 14.46 -2.61 -22.11
CA VAL A 256 15.61 -1.71 -21.94
C VAL A 256 16.07 -1.21 -23.30
N SER A 257 16.37 0.09 -23.42
CA SER A 257 16.81 0.70 -24.67
C SER A 257 18.15 1.43 -24.50
N ASN A 258 19.02 1.33 -25.51
CA ASN A 258 20.24 2.12 -25.58
C ASN A 258 20.03 3.54 -26.16
N LEU A 259 18.78 3.99 -26.31
CA LEU A 259 18.46 5.34 -26.77
C LEU A 259 18.73 6.34 -25.65
N SER A 260 19.64 7.27 -25.87
CA SER A 260 19.97 8.36 -24.95
C SER A 260 20.59 9.53 -25.69
N ASN A 261 20.44 10.74 -25.13
CA ASN A 261 21.16 11.93 -25.58
C ASN A 261 22.60 11.99 -25.01
N HIS A 262 22.91 11.20 -23.97
CA HIS A 262 24.24 11.06 -23.40
C HIS A 262 25.05 10.04 -24.20
N GLU A 263 26.31 10.37 -24.47
CA GLU A 263 27.25 9.42 -25.08
C GLU A 263 27.86 8.53 -24.01
N GLY A 264 27.72 7.20 -24.18
CA GLY A 264 28.23 6.26 -23.20
C GLY A 264 27.75 4.83 -23.47
N VAL A 265 27.48 4.10 -22.40
CA VAL A 265 26.97 2.74 -22.44
C VAL A 265 25.76 2.58 -21.56
N VAL A 266 24.81 1.75 -22.01
CA VAL A 266 23.73 1.19 -21.21
C VAL A 266 24.10 -0.24 -20.88
N THR A 267 23.89 -0.64 -19.62
CA THR A 267 24.06 -2.02 -19.17
C THR A 267 22.71 -2.56 -18.69
N THR A 268 22.54 -3.87 -18.75
CA THR A 268 21.36 -4.58 -18.24
C THR A 268 21.75 -6.00 -17.88
N ASP A 269 21.07 -6.61 -16.92
CA ASP A 269 21.43 -7.90 -16.37
C ASP A 269 20.17 -8.75 -16.22
N ALA A 270 19.45 -8.63 -15.10
CA ALA A 270 18.25 -9.37 -14.82
C ALA A 270 17.07 -8.44 -14.46
N VAL A 271 15.85 -8.95 -14.63
CA VAL A 271 14.60 -8.31 -14.14
C VAL A 271 13.85 -9.29 -13.25
N ARG A 272 13.52 -8.84 -12.04
CA ARG A 272 12.76 -9.58 -11.04
C ARG A 272 11.36 -8.95 -10.89
N PHE A 273 10.35 -9.81 -10.90
CA PHE A 273 8.95 -9.45 -10.67
C PHE A 273 8.46 -10.17 -9.41
N GLY A 274 8.00 -9.42 -8.43
CA GLY A 274 7.46 -9.93 -7.18
C GLY A 274 8.49 -10.08 -6.06
N GLY A 275 8.00 -10.16 -4.82
CA GLY A 275 8.80 -10.30 -3.60
C GLY A 275 9.37 -11.70 -3.42
N GLY A 276 8.54 -12.72 -3.67
CA GLY A 276 8.94 -14.12 -3.60
C GLY A 276 8.99 -14.70 -2.19
N MET A 277 9.30 -15.98 -2.13
CA MET A 277 9.55 -16.71 -0.90
C MET A 277 11.00 -16.55 -0.44
N GLY A 278 11.24 -16.65 0.87
CA GLY A 278 12.59 -16.71 1.40
C GLY A 278 13.37 -17.89 0.83
N ASN A 279 14.56 -17.62 0.31
CA ASN A 279 15.39 -18.58 -0.42
C ASN A 279 16.80 -18.77 0.14
N ILE A 280 17.11 -18.14 1.28
CA ILE A 280 18.41 -18.31 1.94
C ILE A 280 18.32 -19.46 2.94
N THR A 281 19.25 -20.41 2.86
CA THR A 281 19.32 -21.57 3.74
C THR A 281 20.12 -21.27 5.00
N ARG A 282 19.50 -21.55 6.16
CA ARG A 282 20.16 -21.57 7.48
C ARG A 282 19.80 -22.86 8.21
N GLY A 283 20.79 -23.50 8.84
CA GLY A 283 20.57 -24.75 9.54
C GLY A 283 19.93 -25.86 8.69
N GLY A 284 20.14 -25.85 7.37
CA GLY A 284 19.59 -26.83 6.43
C GLY A 284 18.15 -26.56 5.97
N SER A 285 17.56 -25.41 6.32
CA SER A 285 16.20 -25.03 5.89
C SER A 285 16.10 -23.55 5.53
N THR A 286 15.15 -23.20 4.66
CA THR A 286 14.70 -21.82 4.46
C THR A 286 13.66 -21.44 5.51
N SER A 287 13.27 -20.18 5.58
CA SER A 287 12.25 -19.71 6.54
C SER A 287 10.87 -20.35 6.33
N GLY A 288 10.55 -20.79 5.11
CA GLY A 288 9.22 -21.25 4.69
C GLY A 288 8.18 -20.14 4.53
N PHE A 289 8.59 -18.87 4.62
CA PHE A 289 7.74 -17.69 4.54
C PHE A 289 8.11 -16.80 3.35
N ALA A 290 7.21 -15.90 2.98
CA ALA A 290 7.53 -14.85 2.01
C ALA A 290 8.71 -13.99 2.50
N ARG A 291 9.55 -13.55 1.57
CA ARG A 291 10.77 -12.76 1.88
C ARG A 291 10.48 -11.48 2.65
N SER A 292 9.32 -10.86 2.43
CA SER A 292 8.88 -9.68 3.18
C SER A 292 8.70 -9.92 4.69
N PHE A 293 8.52 -11.18 5.11
CA PHE A 293 8.48 -11.56 6.53
C PHE A 293 9.85 -11.84 7.12
N GLU A 294 10.87 -12.00 6.29
CA GLU A 294 12.24 -12.26 6.76
C GLU A 294 12.94 -10.99 7.21
N GLY A 295 13.94 -11.17 8.06
CA GLY A 295 14.87 -10.11 8.45
C GLY A 295 15.69 -9.57 7.28
N ALA A 296 16.23 -8.39 7.45
CA ALA A 296 17.06 -7.69 6.45
C ALA A 296 18.32 -8.45 6.03
N ARG A 297 18.86 -9.29 6.93
CA ARG A 297 20.05 -10.11 6.67
C ARG A 297 19.89 -10.97 5.41
N TYR A 298 18.74 -11.61 5.25
CA TYR A 298 18.49 -12.53 4.13
C TYR A 298 18.19 -11.76 2.84
N TYR A 299 17.46 -10.65 2.94
CA TYR A 299 17.24 -9.77 1.81
C TYR A 299 18.54 -9.17 1.29
N ALA A 300 19.43 -8.71 2.17
CA ALA A 300 20.72 -8.13 1.78
C ALA A 300 21.59 -9.13 1.00
N GLN A 301 21.67 -10.38 1.45
CA GLN A 301 22.34 -11.44 0.70
C GLN A 301 21.69 -11.66 -0.67
N TRP A 302 20.36 -11.80 -0.73
CA TRP A 302 19.61 -11.96 -1.98
C TRP A 302 19.76 -10.75 -2.92
N ALA A 303 19.96 -9.56 -2.37
CA ALA A 303 20.17 -8.32 -3.11
C ALA A 303 21.66 -8.06 -3.46
N GLY A 304 22.55 -9.03 -3.31
CA GLY A 304 23.91 -8.94 -3.76
C GLY A 304 24.87 -8.16 -2.85
N ALA A 305 24.48 -7.84 -1.62
CA ALA A 305 25.37 -7.20 -0.68
C ALA A 305 26.57 -8.14 -0.35
N PRO A 306 27.78 -7.60 -0.10
CA PRO A 306 28.92 -8.38 0.36
C PRO A 306 28.68 -9.06 1.70
N TYR A 307 29.40 -10.16 1.95
CA TYR A 307 29.23 -10.98 3.15
C TYR A 307 29.41 -10.19 4.46
N ASP A 308 30.37 -9.30 4.53
CA ASP A 308 30.65 -8.45 5.69
C ASP A 308 29.55 -7.42 5.96
N VAL A 309 28.74 -7.06 4.95
CA VAL A 309 27.58 -6.18 5.10
C VAL A 309 26.44 -6.87 5.84
N TYR A 310 26.12 -8.13 5.49
CA TYR A 310 24.97 -8.83 6.09
C TYR A 310 25.34 -9.86 7.15
N SER A 311 26.60 -10.09 7.40
CA SER A 311 27.11 -11.09 8.34
C SER A 311 28.16 -10.49 9.29
N SER A 312 27.82 -9.40 9.98
CA SER A 312 28.69 -8.65 10.91
C SER A 312 29.21 -9.50 12.09
N LYS A 313 28.60 -10.65 12.34
CA LYS A 313 28.96 -11.67 13.34
C LYS A 313 29.48 -12.95 12.69
N ASN A 314 29.93 -12.90 11.45
CA ASN A 314 30.48 -14.05 10.72
C ASN A 314 29.52 -15.25 10.66
N GLY A 315 28.22 -15.01 10.53
CA GLY A 315 27.18 -16.03 10.39
C GLY A 315 26.86 -16.84 11.65
N VAL A 316 27.37 -16.45 12.83
CA VAL A 316 27.14 -17.18 14.08
C VAL A 316 26.02 -16.60 14.94
N ASN A 317 25.48 -15.43 14.55
CA ASN A 317 24.38 -14.78 15.25
C ASN A 317 23.53 -13.95 14.29
N ASP A 318 22.57 -14.58 13.64
CA ASP A 318 21.69 -13.93 12.66
C ASP A 318 20.82 -12.83 13.29
N TYR A 319 20.49 -12.92 14.58
CA TYR A 319 19.78 -11.85 15.28
C TYR A 319 20.58 -10.54 15.31
N ALA A 320 21.84 -10.62 15.71
CA ALA A 320 22.73 -9.45 15.74
C ALA A 320 23.10 -8.96 14.33
N ASP A 321 23.27 -9.89 13.39
CA ASP A 321 23.49 -9.58 11.98
C ASP A 321 22.31 -8.82 11.39
N ASP A 322 21.07 -9.24 11.67
CA ASP A 322 19.84 -8.59 11.20
C ASP A 322 19.70 -7.16 11.74
N ILE A 323 20.06 -6.91 13.00
CA ILE A 323 20.04 -5.56 13.58
C ILE A 323 21.04 -4.63 12.85
N ASN A 324 22.25 -5.12 12.59
CA ASN A 324 23.31 -4.31 12.03
C ASN A 324 23.14 -4.07 10.50
N VAL A 325 22.66 -5.07 9.77
CA VAL A 325 22.61 -5.02 8.30
C VAL A 325 21.71 -3.90 7.78
N ARG A 326 20.67 -3.51 8.48
CA ARG A 326 19.76 -2.44 8.05
C ARG A 326 20.53 -1.14 7.81
N SER A 327 21.43 -0.80 8.71
CA SER A 327 22.33 0.33 8.60
C SER A 327 23.52 0.08 7.69
N LEU A 328 24.14 -1.10 7.77
CA LEU A 328 25.31 -1.44 6.95
C LEU A 328 24.98 -1.51 5.46
N MET A 329 23.81 -2.05 5.08
CA MET A 329 23.35 -2.08 3.69
C MET A 329 23.07 -0.66 3.16
N THR A 330 22.52 0.23 4.01
CA THR A 330 22.35 1.63 3.66
C THR A 330 23.70 2.32 3.41
N ASN A 331 24.68 2.11 4.28
CA ASN A 331 26.03 2.66 4.12
C ASN A 331 26.72 2.09 2.87
N TRP A 332 26.57 0.80 2.58
CA TRP A 332 27.09 0.16 1.37
C TRP A 332 26.52 0.78 0.09
N LEU A 333 25.21 1.09 0.07
CA LEU A 333 24.60 1.80 -1.06
C LEU A 333 25.07 3.26 -1.12
N ALA A 334 25.14 3.95 0.00
CA ALA A 334 25.45 5.38 0.06
C ALA A 334 26.94 5.71 -0.07
N GLY A 335 27.82 4.77 0.25
CA GLY A 335 29.28 4.97 0.21
C GLY A 335 29.79 5.48 -1.13
N GLY A 336 30.66 6.49 -1.10
CA GLY A 336 31.16 7.19 -2.28
C GLY A 336 30.23 8.28 -2.84
N SER A 337 29.04 8.49 -2.22
CA SER A 337 28.14 9.60 -2.53
C SER A 337 28.64 10.89 -1.85
N PRO A 338 28.10 12.09 -2.21
CA PRO A 338 28.41 13.32 -1.50
C PRO A 338 28.08 13.28 0.01
N TYR A 339 27.07 12.51 0.41
CA TYR A 339 26.64 12.38 1.80
C TYR A 339 27.46 11.39 2.62
N VAL A 340 28.14 10.40 1.94
CA VAL A 340 29.00 9.40 2.58
C VAL A 340 30.31 9.25 1.81
N PRO A 341 31.13 10.31 1.72
CA PRO A 341 32.36 10.31 0.92
C PRO A 341 33.53 9.55 1.58
N ASN A 342 33.42 9.25 2.88
CA ASN A 342 34.45 8.60 3.68
C ASN A 342 34.49 7.08 3.55
N MET A 343 33.56 6.48 2.80
CA MET A 343 33.42 5.03 2.59
C MET A 343 33.34 4.72 1.09
N GLU A 344 33.84 3.54 0.69
CA GLU A 344 33.55 2.98 -0.61
C GLU A 344 32.14 2.35 -0.62
N GLY A 345 31.44 2.44 -1.76
CA GLY A 345 30.12 1.86 -1.92
C GLY A 345 29.52 2.08 -3.30
N LYS A 346 28.21 2.06 -3.38
CA LYS A 346 27.44 2.10 -4.64
C LYS A 346 27.06 3.52 -5.09
N ARG A 347 27.46 4.56 -4.36
CA ARG A 347 27.30 5.99 -4.69
C ARG A 347 25.85 6.48 -4.74
N VAL A 348 24.88 5.73 -4.23
CA VAL A 348 23.48 6.18 -4.15
C VAL A 348 23.39 7.30 -3.11
N PRO A 349 22.93 8.50 -3.47
CA PRO A 349 22.97 9.65 -2.56
C PRO A 349 21.84 9.61 -1.52
N ILE A 350 21.81 8.55 -0.71
CA ILE A 350 20.91 8.41 0.42
C ILE A 350 21.30 9.47 1.46
N GLU A 351 20.35 10.29 1.87
CA GLU A 351 20.61 11.47 2.70
C GLU A 351 20.09 11.36 4.12
N MET A 352 19.22 10.38 4.41
CA MET A 352 18.76 10.09 5.77
C MET A 352 18.24 8.66 5.92
N THR A 353 18.13 8.20 7.15
CA THR A 353 17.50 6.92 7.49
C THR A 353 16.46 7.06 8.59
N LEU A 354 15.39 6.23 8.52
CA LEU A 354 14.42 6.10 9.60
C LEU A 354 14.05 4.64 9.80
N ALA A 355 14.23 4.15 11.03
CA ALA A 355 13.71 2.88 11.50
C ALA A 355 12.38 3.12 12.23
N VAL A 356 11.33 2.43 11.77
CA VAL A 356 9.98 2.53 12.36
C VAL A 356 9.74 1.30 13.23
N HIS A 357 9.63 1.52 14.52
CA HIS A 357 9.45 0.51 15.55
C HIS A 357 8.15 0.71 16.33
N SER A 358 7.81 -0.23 17.20
CA SER A 358 6.86 -0.06 18.28
C SER A 358 7.46 -0.63 19.56
N ASP A 359 7.42 0.17 20.62
CA ASP A 359 8.06 -0.14 21.91
C ASP A 359 7.32 -1.25 22.68
N ALA A 360 7.97 -1.76 23.70
CA ALA A 360 7.40 -2.60 24.72
C ALA A 360 7.09 -1.76 25.98
N GLY A 361 6.01 -2.12 26.67
CA GLY A 361 5.61 -1.46 27.91
C GLY A 361 4.17 -0.94 27.87
N TYR A 362 3.70 -0.51 29.04
CA TYR A 362 2.32 -0.08 29.24
C TYR A 362 2.22 0.77 30.51
N ASN A 363 1.17 1.59 30.60
CA ASN A 363 0.85 2.31 31.83
C ASN A 363 0.14 1.38 32.82
N PRO A 364 0.47 1.47 34.13
CA PRO A 364 -0.12 0.61 35.15
C PRO A 364 -1.64 0.65 35.28
N ASP A 365 -2.28 1.74 34.82
CA ASP A 365 -3.72 1.89 34.80
C ASP A 365 -4.41 1.05 33.69
N GLY A 366 -3.66 0.59 32.67
CA GLY A 366 -4.18 -0.18 31.56
C GLY A 366 -5.19 0.55 30.67
N GLN A 367 -5.33 1.88 30.82
CA GLN A 367 -6.37 2.70 30.16
C GLN A 367 -5.78 3.88 29.39
N SER A 368 -4.68 4.42 29.82
CA SER A 368 -4.04 5.58 29.19
C SER A 368 -3.07 5.16 28.10
N ILE A 369 -2.99 5.98 27.05
CA ILE A 369 -2.02 5.82 25.95
C ILE A 369 -0.61 5.87 26.52
N TYR A 370 0.22 4.89 26.13
CA TYR A 370 1.64 4.85 26.48
C TYR A 370 2.43 5.80 25.56
N GLY A 371 2.15 5.77 24.26
CA GLY A 371 2.58 6.75 23.27
C GLY A 371 4.01 6.58 22.75
N PRO A 372 4.46 7.50 21.88
CA PRO A 372 5.72 7.40 21.15
C PRO A 372 6.94 7.89 21.93
N LEU A 373 8.12 7.42 21.52
CA LEU A 373 9.43 7.96 21.84
C LEU A 373 10.34 7.95 20.61
N ALA A 374 11.39 8.75 20.63
CA ALA A 374 12.41 8.75 19.58
C ALA A 374 13.82 8.51 20.15
N ILE A 375 14.67 7.92 19.32
CA ILE A 375 16.06 7.58 19.66
C ILE A 375 17.00 8.14 18.59
N CYS A 376 18.11 8.74 19.03
CA CYS A 376 19.24 9.12 18.19
C CYS A 376 20.56 8.77 18.88
N THR A 377 21.68 8.93 18.18
CA THR A 377 23.04 8.84 18.72
C THR A 377 23.87 10.02 18.24
N THR A 378 24.33 10.88 19.15
CA THR A 378 25.11 12.08 18.81
C THR A 378 26.59 11.98 19.19
N ASP A 379 26.96 11.11 20.12
CA ASP A 379 28.30 10.99 20.72
C ASP A 379 29.22 9.95 20.05
N PHE A 380 28.79 9.35 18.94
CA PHE A 380 29.56 8.36 18.19
C PHE A 380 30.39 9.04 17.10
N ASN A 381 31.62 8.51 16.82
CA ASN A 381 32.54 9.00 15.80
C ASN A 381 32.83 10.52 15.94
N ASP A 382 33.26 10.92 17.12
CA ASP A 382 33.54 12.34 17.50
C ASP A 382 32.37 13.29 17.16
N GLY A 383 31.13 12.78 17.21
CA GLY A 383 29.92 13.55 16.91
C GLY A 383 29.73 13.88 15.43
N LYS A 384 30.40 13.15 14.50
CA LYS A 384 30.35 13.40 13.07
C LYS A 384 29.69 12.28 12.28
N LEU A 385 29.04 12.65 11.18
CA LEU A 385 28.53 11.81 10.12
C LEU A 385 29.53 11.71 8.96
N GLY A 386 29.29 10.84 7.98
CA GLY A 386 30.22 10.54 6.90
C GLY A 386 30.72 11.73 6.10
N ALA A 387 29.88 12.73 5.87
CA ALA A 387 30.27 13.98 5.20
C ALA A 387 30.87 15.02 6.15
N GLY A 388 31.09 14.70 7.43
CA GLY A 388 31.69 15.59 8.43
C GLY A 388 30.71 16.55 9.11
N ILE A 389 29.42 16.54 8.78
CA ILE A 389 28.41 17.32 9.51
C ILE A 389 28.16 16.71 10.89
N SER A 390 27.62 17.52 11.81
CA SER A 390 27.36 17.06 13.18
C SER A 390 26.22 16.03 13.23
N ARG A 391 26.36 15.02 14.10
CA ARG A 391 25.28 14.08 14.45
C ARG A 391 24.09 14.74 15.15
N GLU A 392 24.18 16.02 15.54
CA GLU A 392 23.02 16.80 15.97
C GLU A 392 21.93 16.87 14.86
N ALA A 393 22.28 16.69 13.58
CA ALA A 393 21.31 16.51 12.51
C ALA A 393 20.40 15.28 12.73
N SER A 394 20.93 14.18 13.25
CA SER A 394 20.15 12.98 13.66
C SER A 394 19.21 13.30 14.84
N ARG A 395 19.68 14.08 15.81
CA ARG A 395 18.83 14.51 16.92
C ARG A 395 17.67 15.38 16.45
N MET A 396 17.96 16.31 15.53
CA MET A 396 16.92 17.18 14.95
C MET A 396 15.89 16.36 14.17
N LEU A 397 16.29 15.36 13.38
CA LEU A 397 15.39 14.43 12.69
C LEU A 397 14.46 13.69 13.68
N ALA A 398 15.05 13.10 14.72
CA ALA A 398 14.31 12.36 15.73
C ALA A 398 13.29 13.24 16.47
N ASP A 399 13.70 14.46 16.85
CA ASP A 399 12.83 15.42 17.54
C ASP A 399 11.69 15.93 16.63
N GLU A 400 11.97 16.20 15.36
CA GLU A 400 10.94 16.63 14.39
C GLU A 400 9.90 15.55 14.16
N ILE A 401 10.30 14.28 14.05
CA ILE A 401 9.36 13.15 13.86
C ILE A 401 8.50 12.99 15.11
N LEU A 402 9.11 12.90 16.30
CA LEU A 402 8.39 12.72 17.56
C LEU A 402 7.43 13.88 17.85
N SER A 403 7.87 15.13 17.62
CA SER A 403 7.05 16.31 17.85
C SER A 403 5.90 16.41 16.85
N GLY A 404 6.15 16.06 15.58
CA GLY A 404 5.14 16.04 14.53
C GLY A 404 4.08 14.99 14.80
N GLU A 405 4.48 13.80 15.19
CA GLU A 405 3.57 12.71 15.56
C GLU A 405 2.66 13.11 16.72
N VAL A 406 3.24 13.55 17.83
CA VAL A 406 2.47 13.98 19.01
C VAL A 406 1.53 15.14 18.69
N SER A 407 1.98 16.12 17.90
CA SER A 407 1.16 17.26 17.49
C SER A 407 -0.07 16.84 16.68
N ASP A 408 0.14 16.04 15.63
CA ASP A 408 -0.95 15.64 14.73
C ASP A 408 -1.93 14.67 15.40
N LEU A 409 -1.42 13.70 16.16
CA LEU A 409 -2.26 12.76 16.90
C LEU A 409 -3.05 13.46 18.01
N SER A 410 -2.44 14.43 18.72
CA SER A 410 -3.16 15.23 19.73
C SER A 410 -4.29 16.06 19.12
N ARG A 411 -4.08 16.62 17.93
CA ARG A 411 -5.12 17.43 17.25
C ARG A 411 -6.26 16.58 16.69
N THR A 412 -6.00 15.32 16.39
CA THR A 412 -6.98 14.41 15.80
C THR A 412 -7.71 13.58 16.84
N TYR A 413 -6.97 13.03 17.81
CA TYR A 413 -7.46 12.01 18.74
C TYR A 413 -7.56 12.47 20.20
N GLY A 414 -7.23 13.73 20.49
CA GLY A 414 -7.18 14.27 21.84
C GLY A 414 -5.78 14.13 22.44
N SER A 415 -5.63 14.43 23.73
CA SER A 415 -4.31 14.47 24.38
C SER A 415 -3.47 13.22 24.09
N TRP A 416 -2.34 13.40 23.42
CA TRP A 416 -1.39 12.34 23.07
C TRP A 416 -0.08 12.56 23.84
N PRO A 417 0.40 11.59 24.62
CA PRO A 417 1.61 11.80 25.42
C PRO A 417 2.85 11.83 24.51
N ARG A 418 3.76 12.73 24.84
CA ARG A 418 5.14 12.68 24.38
C ARG A 418 5.95 11.97 25.46
N ARG A 419 6.44 10.78 25.17
CA ARG A 419 7.32 10.04 26.05
C ARG A 419 8.75 10.56 25.99
N ASP A 420 9.69 9.70 26.19
CA ASP A 420 11.09 10.01 26.26
C ASP A 420 11.70 10.33 24.89
N PHE A 421 12.79 11.06 24.94
CA PHE A 421 13.70 11.27 23.84
C PHE A 421 15.06 10.74 24.27
N TYR A 422 15.56 9.68 23.62
CA TYR A 422 16.79 9.02 24.03
C TYR A 422 17.95 9.35 23.08
N ASN A 423 19.04 9.88 23.66
CA ASN A 423 20.35 9.90 23.02
C ASN A 423 21.11 8.67 23.52
N ARG A 424 21.02 7.56 22.78
CA ARG A 424 21.57 6.26 23.20
C ARG A 424 22.24 5.54 22.03
N ASN A 425 23.24 4.73 22.36
CA ASN A 425 24.06 3.99 21.40
C ASN A 425 23.33 2.73 20.89
N TYR A 426 22.37 2.90 19.97
CA TYR A 426 21.71 1.81 19.25
C TYR A 426 22.35 1.64 17.86
N SER A 427 22.37 0.42 17.35
CA SER A 427 22.98 0.11 16.02
C SER A 427 22.35 0.93 14.89
N GLU A 428 21.02 1.03 14.84
CA GLU A 428 20.26 1.72 13.80
C GLU A 428 20.38 3.25 13.85
N THR A 429 20.94 3.83 14.92
CA THR A 429 21.19 5.28 15.04
C THR A 429 22.67 5.63 15.10
N ARG A 430 23.52 4.67 15.46
CA ARG A 430 24.99 4.84 15.53
C ARG A 430 25.68 4.55 14.21
N VAL A 431 25.32 3.41 13.57
CA VAL A 431 26.03 2.89 12.38
C VAL A 431 25.79 3.71 11.13
N PRO A 432 24.58 4.26 10.86
CA PRO A 432 24.38 5.07 9.66
C PRO A 432 25.32 6.29 9.63
N GLU A 433 25.86 6.57 8.44
CA GLU A 433 26.77 7.70 8.17
C GLU A 433 26.01 8.94 7.66
N VAL A 434 24.67 8.91 7.68
CA VAL A 434 23.74 9.99 7.38
C VAL A 434 22.81 10.26 8.57
N PRO A 435 22.08 11.39 8.64
CA PRO A 435 21.10 11.63 9.69
C PRO A 435 20.16 10.44 9.88
N SER A 436 20.05 9.96 11.11
CA SER A 436 19.36 8.70 11.42
C SER A 436 18.56 8.78 12.72
N ALA A 437 17.39 8.14 12.72
CA ALA A 437 16.53 8.06 13.89
C ALA A 437 15.83 6.71 13.98
N ILE A 438 15.45 6.31 15.19
CA ILE A 438 14.41 5.33 15.47
C ILE A 438 13.20 6.10 15.99
N ILE A 439 12.03 5.81 15.47
CA ILE A 439 10.75 6.19 16.07
C ILE A 439 10.03 4.95 16.59
N GLU A 440 9.78 4.94 17.88
CA GLU A 440 8.86 4.01 18.54
C GLU A 440 7.49 4.67 18.51
N THR A 441 6.67 4.32 17.53
CA THR A 441 5.42 5.03 17.24
C THR A 441 4.39 4.95 18.35
N LEU A 442 4.43 3.86 19.12
CA LEU A 442 3.54 3.53 20.24
C LEU A 442 4.05 2.25 20.91
N SER A 443 3.29 1.67 21.85
CA SER A 443 3.64 0.38 22.43
C SER A 443 2.72 -0.74 21.95
N HIS A 444 3.31 -1.80 21.34
CA HIS A 444 2.59 -3.02 20.95
C HIS A 444 2.16 -3.89 22.16
N GLN A 445 2.58 -3.54 23.37
CA GLN A 445 2.16 -4.19 24.63
C GLN A 445 1.10 -3.38 25.39
N SER A 446 0.77 -2.16 24.96
CA SER A 446 -0.26 -1.32 25.54
C SER A 446 -1.59 -1.49 24.78
N PHE A 447 -2.63 -1.98 25.48
CA PHE A 447 -3.95 -2.14 24.83
C PHE A 447 -4.54 -0.81 24.35
N PRO A 448 -4.50 0.30 25.12
CA PRO A 448 -4.98 1.59 24.61
C PRO A 448 -4.28 2.04 23.33
N ASP A 449 -2.96 1.84 23.22
CA ASP A 449 -2.17 2.12 22.04
C ASP A 449 -2.62 1.23 20.86
N MET A 450 -2.70 -0.09 21.10
CA MET A 450 -3.07 -1.05 20.06
C MET A 450 -4.52 -0.92 19.60
N ARG A 451 -5.42 -0.47 20.47
CA ARG A 451 -6.80 -0.16 20.10
C ARG A 451 -6.88 0.93 19.03
N MET A 452 -5.99 1.94 19.10
CA MET A 452 -5.83 2.93 18.04
C MET A 452 -5.07 2.34 16.85
N ALA A 453 -3.97 1.67 17.13
CA ALA A 453 -3.02 1.17 16.14
C ALA A 453 -3.60 0.12 15.17
N GLN A 454 -4.59 -0.65 15.59
CA GLN A 454 -5.26 -1.62 14.71
C GLN A 454 -6.26 -0.97 13.74
N ASP A 455 -6.58 0.32 13.90
CA ASP A 455 -7.43 1.06 12.96
C ASP A 455 -6.62 1.55 11.75
N PRO A 456 -6.96 1.16 10.52
CA PRO A 456 -6.28 1.64 9.31
C PRO A 456 -6.32 3.16 9.13
N ASN A 457 -7.36 3.84 9.61
CA ASN A 457 -7.47 5.31 9.56
C ASN A 457 -6.44 5.97 10.47
N PHE A 458 -6.21 5.38 11.65
CA PHE A 458 -5.14 5.81 12.55
C PHE A 458 -3.75 5.60 11.91
N ARG A 459 -3.50 4.43 11.31
CA ARG A 459 -2.22 4.13 10.62
C ARG A 459 -1.94 5.13 9.49
N PHE A 460 -2.97 5.53 8.74
CA PHE A 460 -2.83 6.58 7.73
C PHE A 460 -2.41 7.92 8.35
N THR A 461 -3.08 8.35 9.42
CA THR A 461 -2.77 9.61 10.12
C THR A 461 -1.36 9.59 10.71
N LEU A 462 -0.97 8.49 11.34
CA LEU A 462 0.36 8.27 11.89
C LEU A 462 1.44 8.35 10.79
N ALA A 463 1.29 7.58 9.73
CA ALA A 463 2.23 7.59 8.60
C ALA A 463 2.33 8.97 7.96
N ARG A 464 1.19 9.70 7.83
CA ARG A 464 1.18 11.06 7.29
C ARG A 464 1.92 12.06 8.18
N SER A 465 1.84 11.92 9.51
CA SER A 465 2.59 12.77 10.43
C SER A 465 4.11 12.55 10.31
N ILE A 466 4.53 11.29 10.17
CA ILE A 466 5.93 10.91 9.94
C ILE A 466 6.40 11.46 8.58
N TYR A 467 5.63 11.25 7.50
CA TYR A 467 5.92 11.79 6.17
C TYR A 467 6.13 13.30 6.20
N LYS A 468 5.22 14.06 6.82
CA LYS A 468 5.33 15.52 6.92
C LYS A 468 6.59 15.96 7.68
N SER A 469 6.96 15.22 8.72
CA SER A 469 8.15 15.50 9.51
C SER A 469 9.44 15.23 8.71
N ILE A 470 9.48 14.12 7.95
CA ILE A 470 10.58 13.83 7.01
C ILE A 470 10.70 14.95 5.96
N LEU A 471 9.58 15.34 5.34
CA LEU A 471 9.55 16.40 4.33
C LEU A 471 10.12 17.71 4.88
N ARG A 472 9.71 18.13 6.09
CA ARG A 472 10.24 19.34 6.76
C ARG A 472 11.73 19.22 7.07
N HIS A 473 12.16 18.05 7.58
CA HIS A 473 13.55 17.77 7.88
C HIS A 473 14.44 17.90 6.63
N VAL A 474 14.06 17.21 5.53
CA VAL A 474 14.81 17.26 4.27
C VAL A 474 14.86 18.68 3.73
N ALA A 475 13.72 19.38 3.70
CA ALA A 475 13.69 20.78 3.26
C ALA A 475 14.62 21.67 4.10
N ARG A 476 14.65 21.51 5.42
CA ARG A 476 15.57 22.23 6.31
C ARG A 476 17.04 21.88 6.06
N MET A 477 17.34 20.60 5.82
CA MET A 477 18.73 20.16 5.55
C MET A 477 19.31 20.83 4.30
N HIS A 478 18.46 21.14 3.31
CA HIS A 478 18.84 21.81 2.04
C HIS A 478 18.49 23.30 1.98
N ASN A 479 17.88 23.83 3.05
CA ASN A 479 17.36 25.21 3.09
C ASN A 479 16.33 25.49 1.96
N ASP A 480 15.48 24.50 1.67
CA ASP A 480 14.44 24.53 0.66
C ASP A 480 13.05 24.86 1.25
N ASN A 481 12.15 25.33 0.41
CA ASN A 481 10.73 25.39 0.72
C ASN A 481 10.09 24.02 0.55
N TYR A 482 9.02 23.76 1.28
CA TYR A 482 8.26 22.52 1.15
C TYR A 482 6.75 22.75 1.02
N THR A 483 6.08 21.81 0.38
CA THR A 483 4.63 21.72 0.29
C THR A 483 4.22 20.27 0.57
N VAL A 484 3.21 20.08 1.40
CA VAL A 484 2.69 18.72 1.70
C VAL A 484 1.74 18.29 0.58
N GLN A 485 1.84 17.03 0.14
CA GLN A 485 0.91 16.47 -0.85
C GLN A 485 -0.56 16.55 -0.37
N PRO A 486 -1.55 16.66 -1.29
CA PRO A 486 -2.96 16.74 -0.93
C PRO A 486 -3.51 15.47 -0.29
N LEU A 487 -4.73 15.55 0.25
CA LEU A 487 -5.57 14.38 0.54
C LEU A 487 -6.32 13.94 -0.73
N ALA A 488 -6.74 12.67 -0.76
CA ALA A 488 -7.53 12.13 -1.86
C ALA A 488 -8.84 12.93 -2.05
N PRO A 489 -9.28 13.18 -3.29
CA PRO A 489 -10.59 13.77 -3.56
C PRO A 489 -11.72 12.86 -3.05
N ASN A 490 -12.90 13.44 -2.83
CA ASN A 490 -14.11 12.72 -2.46
C ASN A 490 -15.31 13.12 -3.33
N HIS A 491 -16.50 12.62 -3.03
CA HIS A 491 -17.74 12.87 -3.79
C HIS A 491 -17.57 12.56 -5.29
N PHE A 492 -16.77 11.53 -5.60
CA PHE A 492 -16.52 11.13 -6.98
C PHE A 492 -17.79 10.54 -7.61
N HIS A 493 -18.16 11.03 -8.81
CA HIS A 493 -19.33 10.55 -9.54
C HIS A 493 -19.15 10.74 -11.05
N ILE A 494 -19.87 9.93 -11.81
CA ILE A 494 -19.87 9.90 -13.26
C ILE A 494 -21.31 10.06 -13.75
N GLU A 495 -21.53 10.94 -14.72
CA GLU A 495 -22.85 11.16 -15.34
C GLU A 495 -22.72 11.24 -16.88
N PHE A 496 -23.74 10.81 -17.60
CA PHE A 496 -23.81 11.05 -19.05
C PHE A 496 -24.10 12.54 -19.33
N VAL A 497 -23.29 13.16 -20.19
CA VAL A 497 -23.46 14.54 -20.67
C VAL A 497 -23.74 14.62 -22.16
N GLY A 498 -23.95 13.47 -22.79
CA GLY A 498 -24.26 13.27 -24.20
C GLY A 498 -24.54 11.80 -24.46
N LYS A 499 -24.70 11.43 -25.74
CA LYS A 499 -25.03 10.05 -26.07
C LYS A 499 -23.93 9.05 -25.65
N ASP A 500 -22.66 9.38 -25.98
CA ASP A 500 -21.49 8.53 -25.78
C ASP A 500 -20.41 9.23 -24.95
N LYS A 501 -20.78 10.27 -24.17
CA LYS A 501 -19.85 11.04 -23.35
C LYS A 501 -20.28 11.05 -21.91
N VAL A 502 -19.33 10.84 -21.03
CA VAL A 502 -19.51 10.95 -19.58
C VAL A 502 -18.65 12.08 -19.04
N ARG A 503 -19.15 12.73 -18.00
CA ARG A 503 -18.40 13.67 -17.16
C ARG A 503 -18.13 13.02 -15.83
N LEU A 504 -16.86 12.99 -15.46
CA LEU A 504 -16.35 12.67 -14.14
C LEU A 504 -16.32 13.96 -13.32
N SER A 505 -16.71 13.91 -12.06
CA SER A 505 -16.68 15.06 -11.17
C SER A 505 -16.32 14.62 -9.74
N TRP A 506 -15.60 15.46 -9.01
CA TRP A 506 -15.13 15.19 -7.65
C TRP A 506 -14.98 16.48 -6.85
N GLN A 507 -14.66 16.38 -5.56
CA GLN A 507 -14.38 17.52 -4.70
C GLN A 507 -13.01 17.42 -4.05
N ALA A 508 -12.35 18.57 -3.88
CA ALA A 508 -11.14 18.68 -3.08
C ALA A 508 -11.44 18.40 -1.60
N VAL A 509 -10.48 17.81 -0.91
CA VAL A 509 -10.52 17.62 0.54
C VAL A 509 -9.47 18.51 1.19
N ASP A 510 -9.90 19.35 2.12
CA ASP A 510 -9.00 20.19 2.91
C ASP A 510 -8.39 19.38 4.06
N ASP A 511 -7.06 19.45 4.21
CA ASP A 511 -6.38 18.88 5.37
C ASP A 511 -6.38 19.89 6.53
N ARG A 512 -7.15 19.57 7.58
CA ARG A 512 -7.22 20.42 8.78
C ARG A 512 -5.92 20.50 9.56
N LEU A 513 -5.00 19.55 9.34
CA LEU A 513 -3.70 19.50 10.00
C LEU A 513 -2.60 20.24 9.21
N GLU A 514 -2.82 20.49 7.89
CA GLU A 514 -1.79 20.99 7.01
C GLU A 514 -2.34 21.91 5.91
N ARG A 515 -2.14 23.21 6.05
CA ARG A 515 -2.67 24.20 5.11
C ARG A 515 -1.97 24.20 3.74
N SER A 516 -0.71 23.76 3.67
CA SER A 516 0.04 23.74 2.41
C SER A 516 -0.45 22.65 1.44
N SER A 517 -1.26 21.70 1.93
CA SER A 517 -1.69 20.52 1.17
C SER A 517 -2.86 20.76 0.20
N HIS A 518 -3.30 22.00 0.01
CA HIS A 518 -4.42 22.30 -0.89
C HIS A 518 -4.10 21.88 -2.34
N PRO A 519 -5.02 21.18 -3.05
CA PRO A 519 -4.81 20.78 -4.44
C PRO A 519 -4.70 21.96 -5.40
N SER A 520 -3.80 21.87 -6.36
CA SER A 520 -3.70 22.80 -7.50
C SER A 520 -4.10 22.15 -8.84
N GLY A 521 -4.30 20.84 -8.84
CA GLY A 521 -4.72 20.03 -9.98
C GLY A 521 -5.04 18.61 -9.57
N TYR A 522 -5.32 17.78 -10.56
CA TYR A 522 -5.71 16.38 -10.40
C TYR A 522 -5.14 15.54 -11.53
N ASN A 523 -4.87 14.25 -11.27
CA ASN A 523 -4.61 13.27 -12.31
C ASN A 523 -5.80 12.32 -12.40
N VAL A 524 -6.29 12.12 -13.62
CA VAL A 524 -7.38 11.18 -13.95
C VAL A 524 -6.76 9.97 -14.63
N TYR A 525 -6.86 8.82 -13.99
CA TYR A 525 -6.37 7.55 -14.51
C TYR A 525 -7.51 6.77 -15.12
N THR A 526 -7.29 6.24 -16.32
CA THR A 526 -8.29 5.49 -17.10
C THR A 526 -7.79 4.08 -17.39
N ALA A 527 -8.64 3.08 -17.15
CA ALA A 527 -8.48 1.72 -17.64
C ALA A 527 -9.64 1.37 -18.58
N VAL A 528 -9.34 0.73 -19.71
CA VAL A 528 -10.32 0.41 -20.76
C VAL A 528 -10.49 -1.10 -20.83
N GLY A 529 -11.70 -1.60 -20.67
CA GLY A 529 -12.00 -3.02 -20.66
C GLY A 529 -11.23 -3.74 -19.55
N HIS A 530 -10.48 -4.77 -19.91
CA HIS A 530 -9.63 -5.54 -18.99
C HIS A 530 -8.18 -5.03 -18.92
N GLY A 531 -7.88 -3.90 -19.59
CA GLY A 531 -6.56 -3.26 -19.55
C GLY A 531 -6.21 -2.67 -18.18
N GLY A 532 -4.92 -2.36 -18.00
CA GLY A 532 -4.40 -1.64 -16.83
C GLY A 532 -4.77 -0.16 -16.89
N PHE A 533 -4.58 0.52 -15.74
CA PHE A 533 -4.65 1.98 -15.71
C PHE A 533 -3.46 2.58 -16.46
N ASP A 534 -3.76 3.64 -17.22
CA ASP A 534 -2.76 4.49 -17.89
C ASP A 534 -1.92 5.27 -16.87
N ASN A 535 -1.04 6.16 -17.37
CA ASN A 535 -0.20 7.00 -16.51
C ASN A 535 -0.89 8.28 -16.01
N GLY A 536 -2.18 8.45 -16.33
CA GLY A 536 -3.01 9.58 -15.95
C GLY A 536 -2.95 10.77 -16.89
N GLU A 537 -4.01 11.54 -16.91
CA GLU A 537 -4.12 12.84 -17.58
C GLU A 537 -4.25 13.94 -16.54
N HIS A 538 -3.35 14.96 -16.59
CA HIS A 538 -3.36 16.06 -15.62
C HIS A 538 -4.39 17.12 -16.00
N VAL A 539 -5.28 17.46 -15.06
CA VAL A 539 -6.30 18.50 -15.21
C VAL A 539 -6.27 19.47 -14.00
N ARG A 540 -6.60 20.73 -14.26
CA ARG A 540 -6.69 21.74 -13.17
C ARG A 540 -8.08 21.87 -12.56
N GLN A 541 -9.09 21.42 -13.29
CA GLN A 541 -10.49 21.47 -12.88
C GLN A 541 -10.87 20.21 -12.12
N ASN A 542 -11.89 20.29 -11.30
CA ASN A 542 -12.44 19.15 -10.56
C ASN A 542 -13.48 18.35 -11.37
N SER A 543 -13.31 18.32 -12.70
CA SER A 543 -14.11 17.53 -13.62
C SER A 543 -13.33 17.20 -14.88
N PHE A 544 -13.72 16.09 -15.53
CA PHE A 544 -13.11 15.60 -16.76
C PHE A 544 -14.17 14.91 -17.64
N THR A 545 -14.11 15.10 -18.95
CA THR A 545 -15.09 14.51 -19.87
C THR A 545 -14.40 13.52 -20.79
N VAL A 546 -14.96 12.30 -20.84
CA VAL A 546 -14.46 11.20 -21.66
C VAL A 546 -15.52 10.75 -22.65
N LYS A 547 -15.08 10.41 -23.87
CA LYS A 547 -15.91 9.73 -24.87
C LYS A 547 -15.70 8.22 -24.72
N LEU A 548 -16.80 7.48 -24.59
CA LEU A 548 -16.79 6.03 -24.44
C LEU A 548 -16.96 5.33 -25.80
N GLU A 549 -16.25 4.21 -25.97
CA GLU A 549 -16.49 3.29 -27.06
C GLU A 549 -17.68 2.37 -26.74
N PRO A 550 -18.53 2.03 -27.73
CA PRO A 550 -19.70 1.19 -27.51
C PRO A 550 -19.35 -0.19 -26.96
N GLY A 551 -20.06 -0.61 -25.90
CA GLY A 551 -19.97 -1.94 -25.33
C GLY A 551 -18.71 -2.23 -24.50
N ILE A 552 -17.85 -1.24 -24.30
CA ILE A 552 -16.60 -1.39 -23.55
C ILE A 552 -16.74 -0.69 -22.19
N PRO A 553 -16.53 -1.38 -21.06
CA PRO A 553 -16.47 -0.73 -19.76
C PRO A 553 -15.19 0.10 -19.60
N TYR A 554 -15.32 1.30 -19.06
CA TYR A 554 -14.22 2.19 -18.68
C TYR A 554 -14.21 2.30 -17.17
N HIS A 555 -13.00 2.33 -16.58
CA HIS A 555 -12.80 2.45 -15.14
C HIS A 555 -11.90 3.64 -14.88
N PHE A 556 -12.23 4.41 -13.83
CA PHE A 556 -11.57 5.67 -13.53
C PHE A 556 -11.26 5.77 -12.05
N ARG A 557 -10.12 6.38 -11.74
CA ARG A 557 -9.77 6.87 -10.42
C ARG A 557 -9.09 8.22 -10.53
N VAL A 558 -9.17 9.02 -9.49
CA VAL A 558 -8.66 10.39 -9.50
C VAL A 558 -7.75 10.60 -8.28
N THR A 559 -6.64 11.27 -8.48
CA THR A 559 -5.77 11.77 -7.43
C THR A 559 -5.74 13.29 -7.44
N ALA A 560 -5.49 13.91 -6.30
CA ALA A 560 -5.23 15.33 -6.19
C ALA A 560 -3.72 15.59 -6.23
N THR A 561 -3.30 16.70 -6.84
CA THR A 561 -1.90 17.08 -6.99
C THR A 561 -1.64 18.51 -6.58
N ASN A 562 -0.43 18.78 -6.11
CA ASN A 562 0.16 20.10 -5.94
C ASN A 562 1.68 20.03 -6.14
N ASN A 563 2.39 21.12 -5.91
CA ASN A 563 3.85 21.17 -6.03
C ASN A 563 4.59 20.23 -5.06
N GLY A 564 3.93 19.75 -4.00
CA GLY A 564 4.48 18.84 -2.99
C GLY A 564 4.32 17.37 -3.32
N GLY A 565 3.43 17.04 -4.27
CA GLY A 565 3.22 15.64 -4.67
C GLY A 565 1.79 15.30 -5.06
N GLU A 566 1.50 14.01 -5.04
CA GLU A 566 0.25 13.39 -5.44
C GLU A 566 -0.40 12.67 -4.25
N SER A 567 -1.72 12.76 -4.13
CA SER A 567 -2.50 12.07 -3.10
C SER A 567 -2.63 10.56 -3.35
N PHE A 568 -3.17 9.84 -2.38
CA PHE A 568 -3.81 8.55 -2.64
C PHE A 568 -5.00 8.74 -3.60
N PRO A 569 -5.40 7.68 -4.35
CA PRO A 569 -6.52 7.78 -5.28
C PRO A 569 -7.89 7.76 -4.56
N THR A 570 -8.93 8.20 -5.28
CA THR A 570 -10.33 7.89 -4.97
C THR A 570 -10.57 6.38 -5.14
N GLU A 571 -11.79 5.94 -4.77
CA GLU A 571 -12.33 4.66 -5.25
C GLU A 571 -12.33 4.59 -6.77
N VAL A 572 -12.36 3.36 -7.33
CA VAL A 572 -12.53 3.13 -8.76
C VAL A 572 -14.01 3.17 -9.12
N LEU A 573 -14.38 4.09 -10.01
CA LEU A 573 -15.72 4.16 -10.60
C LEU A 573 -15.69 3.74 -12.06
N SER A 574 -16.87 3.36 -12.61
CA SER A 574 -16.98 2.78 -13.95
C SER A 574 -18.10 3.41 -14.76
N ALA A 575 -17.95 3.37 -16.09
CA ALA A 575 -19.00 3.74 -17.02
C ALA A 575 -18.97 2.84 -18.28
N THR A 576 -20.15 2.53 -18.83
CA THR A 576 -20.30 1.80 -20.08
C THR A 576 -21.39 2.43 -20.91
N TYR A 577 -21.11 2.64 -22.19
CA TYR A 577 -22.10 3.10 -23.17
C TYR A 577 -22.54 1.94 -24.07
N GLU A 578 -23.86 1.68 -24.10
CA GLU A 578 -24.48 0.71 -25.02
C GLU A 578 -25.42 1.43 -25.98
N PRO A 579 -25.15 1.42 -27.29
CA PRO A 579 -25.90 2.20 -28.28
C PRO A 579 -27.41 1.92 -28.33
N ASN A 580 -27.81 0.70 -27.97
CA ASN A 580 -29.19 0.22 -28.01
C ASN A 580 -29.79 0.04 -26.61
N ALA A 581 -29.16 0.61 -25.60
CA ALA A 581 -29.70 0.55 -24.26
C ALA A 581 -30.98 1.37 -24.13
N HIS A 582 -31.99 0.78 -23.48
CA HIS A 582 -33.24 1.46 -23.09
C HIS A 582 -33.23 1.86 -21.60
N HIS A 583 -32.28 1.37 -20.84
CA HIS A 583 -32.16 1.56 -19.41
C HIS A 583 -30.74 1.98 -19.02
N THR A 584 -30.66 2.83 -18.01
CA THR A 584 -29.41 3.26 -17.39
C THR A 584 -29.35 2.79 -15.93
N VAL A 585 -28.28 2.11 -15.57
CA VAL A 585 -27.99 1.60 -14.22
C VAL A 585 -26.97 2.51 -13.53
N LEU A 586 -27.29 2.94 -12.33
CA LEU A 586 -26.35 3.63 -11.43
C LEU A 586 -25.75 2.62 -10.46
N ILE A 587 -24.43 2.39 -10.51
CA ILE A 587 -23.73 1.63 -9.48
C ILE A 587 -23.25 2.59 -8.40
N VAL A 588 -23.61 2.33 -7.16
CA VAL A 588 -23.23 3.17 -6.01
C VAL A 588 -22.22 2.44 -5.14
N ASN A 589 -21.01 2.99 -5.02
CA ASN A 589 -20.04 2.49 -4.05
C ASN A 589 -20.47 2.92 -2.65
N GLY A 590 -20.95 1.98 -1.84
CA GLY A 590 -21.30 2.15 -0.44
C GLY A 590 -20.36 1.42 0.51
N PHE A 591 -19.31 0.75 -0.01
CA PHE A 591 -18.33 0.06 0.80
C PHE A 591 -17.09 0.93 1.04
N HIS A 592 -17.12 1.69 2.13
CA HIS A 592 -16.05 2.60 2.55
C HIS A 592 -15.31 2.14 3.80
N ARG A 593 -15.84 1.14 4.50
CA ARG A 593 -15.34 0.71 5.79
C ARG A 593 -13.86 0.32 5.75
N LEU A 594 -13.09 0.97 6.64
CA LEU A 594 -11.75 0.59 7.08
C LEU A 594 -11.80 0.56 8.61
N SER A 595 -11.57 -0.59 9.22
CA SER A 595 -11.78 -0.75 10.65
C SER A 595 -10.82 -1.73 11.29
N SER A 596 -10.58 -1.53 12.59
CA SER A 596 -9.91 -2.51 13.44
C SER A 596 -10.76 -3.78 13.62
N PRO A 597 -10.16 -4.87 14.15
CA PRO A 597 -10.93 -6.02 14.62
C PRO A 597 -11.92 -5.64 15.73
N ALA A 598 -12.89 -6.52 15.97
CA ALA A 598 -13.79 -6.39 17.11
C ALA A 598 -13.01 -6.30 18.42
N VAL A 599 -13.39 -5.35 19.28
CA VAL A 599 -12.69 -5.02 20.53
C VAL A 599 -13.31 -5.77 21.70
N ILE A 600 -12.47 -6.37 22.54
CA ILE A 600 -12.82 -6.85 23.86
C ILE A 600 -12.29 -5.84 24.88
N ASP A 601 -13.17 -5.23 25.68
CA ASP A 601 -12.80 -4.31 26.76
C ASP A 601 -13.82 -4.42 27.90
N THR A 602 -13.52 -5.33 28.81
CA THR A 602 -14.34 -5.64 29.99
C THR A 602 -13.56 -5.35 31.28
N ASP A 603 -14.16 -5.58 32.45
CA ASP A 603 -13.49 -5.38 33.74
C ASP A 603 -12.25 -6.28 33.91
N SER A 604 -12.19 -7.42 33.24
CA SER A 604 -11.11 -8.40 33.39
C SER A 604 -10.33 -8.68 32.11
N LEU A 605 -10.92 -8.45 30.93
CA LEU A 605 -10.31 -8.81 29.65
C LEU A 605 -10.19 -7.58 28.74
N GLN A 606 -9.04 -7.47 28.09
CA GLN A 606 -8.76 -6.49 27.06
C GLN A 606 -8.12 -7.18 25.86
N GLY A 607 -8.47 -6.75 24.64
CA GLY A 607 -7.90 -7.27 23.41
C GLY A 607 -8.84 -7.22 22.22
N PHE A 608 -8.70 -8.16 21.31
CA PHE A 608 -9.46 -8.21 20.06
C PHE A 608 -10.07 -9.60 19.82
N ASP A 609 -11.30 -9.62 19.35
CA ASP A 609 -11.99 -10.84 18.89
C ASP A 609 -11.95 -10.93 17.38
N LEU A 610 -10.87 -11.51 16.85
CA LEU A 610 -10.66 -11.69 15.42
C LEU A 610 -11.64 -12.71 14.80
N GLN A 611 -12.26 -13.58 15.61
CA GLN A 611 -13.29 -14.50 15.13
C GLN A 611 -14.62 -13.79 14.92
N GLN A 612 -14.94 -12.83 15.78
CA GLN A 612 -16.15 -12.03 15.61
C GLN A 612 -16.04 -11.11 14.39
N ASP A 613 -14.94 -10.40 14.26
CA ASP A 613 -14.66 -9.51 13.13
C ASP A 613 -13.15 -9.27 13.04
N LEU A 614 -12.53 -9.62 11.93
CA LEU A 614 -11.11 -9.33 11.68
C LEU A 614 -10.85 -7.84 11.38
N GLY A 615 -11.91 -7.06 11.20
CA GLY A 615 -11.80 -5.72 10.68
C GLY A 615 -11.63 -5.70 9.15
N VAL A 616 -11.41 -4.51 8.62
CA VAL A 616 -11.22 -4.29 7.18
C VAL A 616 -9.98 -3.43 6.97
N SER A 617 -8.92 -4.03 6.45
CA SER A 617 -7.67 -3.35 6.12
C SER A 617 -7.79 -2.53 4.83
N TYR A 618 -6.92 -1.53 4.66
CA TYR A 618 -6.71 -0.85 3.38
C TYR A 618 -5.89 -1.75 2.46
N GLY A 619 -6.50 -2.27 1.39
CA GLY A 619 -5.87 -3.25 0.54
C GLY A 619 -5.49 -4.54 1.30
N THR A 620 -4.49 -5.25 0.80
CA THR A 620 -3.94 -6.43 1.48
C THR A 620 -3.09 -6.03 2.68
N THR A 621 -3.13 -6.83 3.75
CA THR A 621 -2.28 -6.64 4.95
C THR A 621 -1.56 -7.92 5.33
N ALA A 622 -0.39 -7.77 5.95
CA ALA A 622 0.41 -8.84 6.55
C ALA A 622 0.45 -8.76 8.10
N GLY A 623 -0.40 -7.95 8.70
CA GLY A 623 -0.31 -7.52 10.10
C GLY A 623 -0.77 -8.49 11.17
N TRP A 624 -1.32 -9.66 10.80
CA TRP A 624 -1.93 -10.57 11.75
C TRP A 624 -1.01 -11.72 12.15
N SER A 625 -0.99 -12.06 13.46
CA SER A 625 -0.32 -13.25 13.98
C SER A 625 -1.29 -14.41 14.18
N GLY A 626 -2.43 -14.18 14.81
CA GLY A 626 -3.45 -15.20 15.09
C GLY A 626 -4.57 -14.66 15.96
N TYR A 627 -5.51 -15.53 16.29
CA TYR A 627 -6.61 -15.18 17.17
C TYR A 627 -6.10 -14.97 18.58
N GLN A 628 -6.60 -13.95 19.26
CA GLN A 628 -6.30 -13.71 20.66
C GLN A 628 -7.19 -14.61 21.51
N GLN A 629 -6.56 -15.53 22.26
CA GLN A 629 -7.30 -16.50 23.06
C GLN A 629 -7.53 -16.00 24.49
N TYR A 630 -6.59 -15.25 25.05
CA TYR A 630 -6.66 -14.80 26.43
C TYR A 630 -5.76 -13.59 26.69
N PHE A 631 -6.30 -12.57 27.32
CA PHE A 631 -5.56 -11.48 27.94
C PHE A 631 -6.37 -10.91 29.10
N ASP A 632 -5.81 -10.96 30.31
CA ASP A 632 -6.42 -10.41 31.52
C ASP A 632 -5.59 -9.26 32.04
N ARG A 633 -6.11 -8.03 31.95
CA ARG A 633 -5.42 -6.81 32.41
C ARG A 633 -5.03 -6.84 33.87
N ARG A 634 -5.71 -7.62 34.73
CA ARG A 634 -5.37 -7.79 36.15
C ARG A 634 -4.05 -8.51 36.34
N LEU A 635 -3.60 -9.27 35.36
CA LEU A 635 -2.35 -10.02 35.35
C LEU A 635 -1.24 -9.26 34.60
N MET A 636 -1.45 -8.00 34.26
CA MET A 636 -0.49 -7.15 33.57
C MET A 636 0.83 -7.08 34.34
N GLY A 637 1.97 -7.29 33.65
CA GLY A 637 3.30 -7.33 34.27
C GLY A 637 3.74 -8.71 34.77
N ILE A 638 2.87 -9.73 34.71
CA ILE A 638 3.24 -11.13 34.97
C ILE A 638 3.70 -11.76 33.65
N GLU A 639 4.87 -12.39 33.66
CA GLU A 639 5.40 -13.10 32.48
C GLU A 639 4.70 -14.44 32.24
N GLY A 640 4.62 -14.85 30.98
CA GLY A 640 4.10 -16.14 30.56
C GLY A 640 2.59 -16.18 30.27
N PRO A 641 2.01 -17.36 30.02
CA PRO A 641 0.60 -17.52 29.75
C PRO A 641 -0.27 -16.93 30.85
N GLY A 642 -1.22 -16.07 30.46
CA GLY A 642 -2.08 -15.35 31.39
C GLY A 642 -1.48 -14.07 32.00
N GLY A 643 -0.25 -13.70 31.60
CA GLY A 643 0.38 -12.45 31.99
C GLY A 643 0.05 -11.33 31.03
N LEU A 644 0.93 -11.14 30.02
CA LEU A 644 0.67 -10.20 28.92
C LEU A 644 -0.41 -10.69 27.94
N GLY A 645 -0.95 -11.90 28.14
CA GLY A 645 -1.97 -12.49 27.31
C GLY A 645 -1.44 -13.63 26.43
N TYR A 646 -2.39 -14.27 25.73
CA TYR A 646 -2.10 -15.36 24.81
C TYR A 646 -2.74 -15.08 23.46
N CYS A 647 -1.91 -15.04 22.43
CA CYS A 647 -2.31 -14.86 21.04
C CYS A 647 -1.89 -16.09 20.22
N GLY A 648 -2.75 -16.55 19.32
CA GLY A 648 -2.45 -17.59 18.34
C GLY A 648 -1.39 -17.16 17.33
N THR A 649 -0.99 -18.10 16.49
CA THR A 649 0.00 -17.88 15.42
C THR A 649 -0.49 -18.34 14.05
N GLU A 650 -1.75 -18.74 13.95
CA GLU A 650 -2.36 -19.37 12.76
C GLU A 650 -2.47 -18.45 11.55
N LEU A 651 -2.44 -17.12 11.76
CA LEU A 651 -2.45 -16.12 10.68
C LEU A 651 -1.04 -15.56 10.39
N ALA A 652 -0.04 -15.95 11.19
CA ALA A 652 1.31 -15.43 11.03
C ALA A 652 1.93 -15.89 9.70
N GLY A 653 2.34 -14.92 8.87
CA GLY A 653 2.86 -15.18 7.53
C GLY A 653 1.80 -15.35 6.46
N GLN A 654 0.54 -15.04 6.77
CA GLN A 654 -0.52 -14.92 5.77
C GLN A 654 -0.74 -13.46 5.36
N TYR A 655 -1.11 -13.26 4.10
CA TYR A 655 -1.64 -11.99 3.63
C TYR A 655 -3.15 -12.07 3.60
N ILE A 656 -3.81 -11.01 4.06
CA ILE A 656 -5.27 -10.95 4.15
C ILE A 656 -5.75 -9.74 3.38
N ALA A 657 -6.60 -9.97 2.38
CA ALA A 657 -7.20 -8.91 1.60
C ALA A 657 -8.29 -8.19 2.40
N GLY A 658 -8.31 -6.86 2.28
CA GLY A 658 -9.33 -5.97 2.82
C GLY A 658 -10.01 -5.17 1.71
N ASN A 659 -10.30 -3.89 1.97
CA ASN A 659 -10.94 -3.02 1.00
C ASN A 659 -9.93 -2.40 0.02
N THR A 660 -10.06 -2.76 -1.26
CA THR A 660 -9.24 -2.22 -2.36
C THR A 660 -9.89 -1.02 -3.04
N PHE A 661 -11.14 -0.68 -2.69
CA PHE A 661 -11.94 0.38 -3.32
C PHE A 661 -12.14 0.23 -4.84
N ASP A 662 -12.12 -1.01 -5.35
CA ASP A 662 -12.24 -1.33 -6.80
C ASP A 662 -13.41 -2.27 -7.13
N TYR A 663 -14.38 -2.41 -6.24
CA TYR A 663 -15.44 -3.41 -6.42
C TYR A 663 -16.54 -2.95 -7.39
N VAL A 664 -16.73 -1.65 -7.60
CA VAL A 664 -17.60 -1.10 -8.65
C VAL A 664 -17.21 -1.61 -10.03
N ARG A 665 -15.91 -1.79 -10.29
CA ARG A 665 -15.39 -2.40 -11.51
C ARG A 665 -15.98 -3.79 -11.74
N THR A 666 -15.98 -4.64 -10.72
CA THR A 666 -16.51 -6.00 -10.76
C THR A 666 -18.01 -6.03 -11.11
N HIS A 667 -18.80 -5.13 -10.52
CA HIS A 667 -20.21 -4.99 -10.81
C HIS A 667 -20.46 -4.47 -12.24
N ALA A 668 -19.71 -3.44 -12.65
CA ALA A 668 -19.80 -2.87 -13.99
C ALA A 668 -19.47 -3.91 -15.09
N ASP A 669 -18.41 -4.69 -14.91
CA ASP A 669 -18.04 -5.78 -15.82
C ASP A 669 -19.15 -6.84 -15.91
N ALA A 670 -19.74 -7.21 -14.78
CA ALA A 670 -20.81 -8.19 -14.73
C ALA A 670 -22.09 -7.70 -15.42
N ILE A 671 -22.51 -6.45 -15.20
CA ILE A 671 -23.68 -5.85 -15.84
C ILE A 671 -23.42 -5.62 -17.34
N SER A 672 -22.21 -5.12 -17.72
CA SER A 672 -21.81 -4.90 -19.11
C SER A 672 -21.82 -6.19 -19.94
N SER A 673 -21.60 -7.36 -19.32
CA SER A 673 -21.63 -8.66 -20.00
C SER A 673 -22.98 -9.00 -20.65
N ALA A 674 -24.05 -8.25 -20.31
CA ALA A 674 -25.37 -8.38 -20.93
C ALA A 674 -25.49 -7.60 -22.26
N HIS A 675 -24.66 -6.61 -22.53
CA HIS A 675 -24.71 -5.69 -23.68
C HIS A 675 -26.09 -5.05 -23.88
N ARG A 676 -26.74 -4.59 -22.80
CA ARG A 676 -28.13 -4.07 -22.82
C ARG A 676 -28.32 -2.77 -22.09
N TYR A 677 -27.38 -2.38 -21.22
CA TYR A 677 -27.57 -1.30 -20.26
C TYR A 677 -26.46 -0.26 -20.38
N ASN A 678 -26.83 1.01 -20.32
CA ASN A 678 -25.88 2.05 -19.99
C ASN A 678 -25.54 1.97 -18.50
N ILE A 679 -24.30 2.24 -18.15
CA ILE A 679 -23.80 2.19 -16.76
C ILE A 679 -23.04 3.47 -16.47
N VAL A 680 -23.31 4.06 -15.31
CA VAL A 680 -22.44 5.01 -14.64
C VAL A 680 -22.38 4.67 -13.15
N SER A 681 -21.46 5.30 -12.44
CA SER A 681 -21.28 5.02 -11.02
C SER A 681 -20.96 6.27 -10.21
N CYS A 682 -21.18 6.19 -8.91
CA CYS A 682 -20.85 7.24 -7.98
C CYS A 682 -20.47 6.69 -6.58
N SER A 683 -19.79 7.51 -5.79
CA SER A 683 -19.68 7.27 -4.35
C SER A 683 -21.03 7.49 -3.65
N SER A 684 -21.28 6.77 -2.55
CA SER A 684 -22.47 7.02 -1.72
C SER A 684 -22.49 8.46 -1.19
N GLU A 685 -21.33 9.03 -0.87
CA GLU A 685 -21.20 10.42 -0.43
C GLU A 685 -21.72 11.43 -1.47
N ALA A 686 -21.41 11.21 -2.75
CA ALA A 686 -21.90 12.08 -3.84
C ALA A 686 -23.41 11.96 -3.99
N LEU A 687 -23.96 10.74 -3.91
CA LEU A 687 -25.40 10.50 -4.00
C LEU A 687 -26.16 11.11 -2.81
N GLU A 688 -25.68 10.91 -1.60
CA GLU A 688 -26.25 11.44 -0.35
C GLU A 688 -26.18 12.96 -0.26
N ALA A 689 -25.16 13.56 -0.88
CA ALA A 689 -25.01 15.02 -0.99
C ALA A 689 -25.87 15.63 -2.12
N GLY A 690 -26.65 14.81 -2.86
CA GLY A 690 -27.49 15.27 -3.97
C GLY A 690 -26.71 15.75 -5.20
N LYS A 691 -25.47 15.29 -5.39
CA LYS A 691 -24.65 15.61 -6.57
C LYS A 691 -25.09 14.80 -7.80
N VAL A 692 -25.79 13.68 -7.59
CA VAL A 692 -26.30 12.78 -8.62
C VAL A 692 -27.82 12.86 -8.64
N ASP A 693 -28.42 13.15 -9.81
CA ASP A 693 -29.88 13.20 -9.94
C ASP A 693 -30.43 11.79 -10.24
N ILE A 694 -31.13 11.23 -9.24
CA ILE A 694 -31.69 9.86 -9.35
C ILE A 694 -32.75 9.70 -10.44
N LYS A 695 -33.22 10.81 -11.06
CA LYS A 695 -34.25 10.77 -12.12
C LYS A 695 -33.73 10.16 -13.42
N ASP A 696 -32.43 10.15 -13.61
CA ASP A 696 -31.79 9.75 -14.85
C ASP A 696 -31.54 8.24 -14.94
N TYR A 697 -31.96 7.49 -13.89
CA TYR A 697 -31.65 6.07 -13.75
C TYR A 697 -32.91 5.21 -13.56
N ASP A 698 -32.88 4.00 -14.12
CA ASP A 698 -33.94 3.00 -13.99
C ASP A 698 -33.69 2.03 -12.83
N ALA A 699 -32.42 1.76 -12.52
CA ALA A 699 -32.02 0.90 -11.43
C ALA A 699 -30.79 1.46 -10.69
N ILE A 700 -30.74 1.23 -9.37
CA ILE A 700 -29.56 1.42 -8.52
C ILE A 700 -29.02 0.04 -8.15
N ASP A 701 -27.71 -0.17 -8.33
CA ASP A 701 -26.92 -1.29 -7.79
C ASP A 701 -26.05 -0.75 -6.65
N LEU A 702 -26.43 -1.03 -5.40
CA LEU A 702 -25.75 -0.54 -4.20
C LEU A 702 -24.79 -1.61 -3.67
N VAL A 703 -23.51 -1.33 -3.80
CA VAL A 703 -22.39 -2.18 -3.37
C VAL A 703 -22.05 -1.85 -1.92
N LEU A 704 -22.32 -2.76 -1.00
CA LEU A 704 -22.12 -2.55 0.44
C LEU A 704 -21.01 -3.41 1.05
N GLY A 705 -20.55 -4.45 0.36
CA GLY A 705 -19.45 -5.29 0.81
C GLY A 705 -19.56 -5.71 2.28
N LEU A 706 -18.58 -5.29 3.09
CA LEU A 706 -18.56 -5.48 4.55
C LEU A 706 -18.93 -4.20 5.32
N GLU A 707 -19.67 -3.29 4.71
CA GLU A 707 -20.13 -2.06 5.36
C GLU A 707 -21.10 -2.36 6.51
N LYS A 708 -20.79 -1.86 7.69
CA LYS A 708 -21.65 -1.92 8.88
C LYS A 708 -21.26 -0.84 9.87
N THR A 709 -22.09 -0.62 10.89
CA THR A 709 -21.75 0.25 12.01
C THR A 709 -20.46 -0.23 12.67
N ASP A 710 -19.46 0.63 12.72
CA ASP A 710 -18.24 0.42 13.48
C ASP A 710 -18.21 1.38 14.67
N ILE A 711 -18.20 0.80 15.89
CA ILE A 711 -18.12 1.54 17.15
C ILE A 711 -16.79 1.32 17.88
N THR A 712 -15.85 0.58 17.25
CA THR A 712 -14.61 0.13 17.90
C THR A 712 -13.63 1.27 18.16
N THR A 713 -13.65 2.31 17.33
CA THR A 713 -12.85 3.51 17.52
C THR A 713 -13.75 4.76 17.62
N ARG A 714 -13.57 5.58 18.68
CA ARG A 714 -14.34 6.81 18.87
C ARG A 714 -14.06 7.90 17.84
N HIS A 715 -13.03 7.73 17.02
CA HIS A 715 -12.48 8.72 16.10
C HIS A 715 -12.45 8.27 14.64
N ALA A 716 -12.89 7.03 14.36
CA ALA A 716 -13.04 6.54 12.99
C ALA A 716 -14.14 7.31 12.25
N PRO A 717 -14.12 7.37 10.93
CA PRO A 717 -15.29 7.73 10.15
C PRO A 717 -16.47 6.87 10.58
N PHE A 718 -17.67 7.48 10.60
CA PHE A 718 -18.87 6.72 10.93
C PHE A 718 -19.29 5.87 9.73
N TYR A 719 -19.25 4.58 9.91
CA TYR A 719 -19.70 3.60 8.93
C TYR A 719 -21.09 3.09 9.30
N LYS A 720 -21.94 2.87 8.32
CA LYS A 720 -23.30 2.36 8.49
C LYS A 720 -23.75 1.76 7.16
N THR A 721 -24.29 0.55 7.20
CA THR A 721 -24.82 -0.13 6.00
C THR A 721 -25.76 0.74 5.19
N PHE A 722 -26.79 1.32 5.85
CA PHE A 722 -27.64 2.34 5.25
C PHE A 722 -27.68 3.56 6.16
N SER A 723 -26.98 4.61 5.80
CA SER A 723 -27.16 5.91 6.46
C SER A 723 -28.61 6.39 6.33
N THR A 724 -29.06 7.27 7.21
CA THR A 724 -30.40 7.88 7.10
C THR A 724 -30.61 8.56 5.75
N LYS A 725 -29.56 9.22 5.21
CA LYS A 725 -29.63 9.86 3.90
C LYS A 725 -29.78 8.83 2.77
N MET A 726 -29.05 7.72 2.82
CA MET A 726 -29.19 6.66 1.83
C MET A 726 -30.58 6.03 1.86
N GLN A 727 -31.14 5.79 3.05
CA GLN A 727 -32.51 5.31 3.20
C GLN A 727 -33.50 6.27 2.52
N ASP A 728 -33.35 7.59 2.71
CA ASP A 728 -34.23 8.61 2.08
C ASP A 728 -34.07 8.68 0.56
N VAL A 729 -32.82 8.48 0.05
CA VAL A 729 -32.58 8.38 -1.40
C VAL A 729 -33.32 7.17 -1.97
N LEU A 730 -33.18 6.00 -1.37
CA LEU A 730 -33.83 4.77 -1.85
C LEU A 730 -35.35 4.83 -1.76
N ARG A 731 -35.93 5.44 -0.69
CA ARG A 731 -37.40 5.71 -0.60
C ARG A 731 -37.89 6.59 -1.74
N ARG A 732 -37.19 7.69 -2.02
CA ARG A 732 -37.52 8.58 -3.13
C ARG A 732 -37.39 7.90 -4.48
N PHE A 733 -36.35 7.06 -4.65
CA PHE A 733 -36.10 6.36 -5.88
C PHE A 733 -37.18 5.32 -6.17
N THR A 734 -37.53 4.46 -5.21
CA THR A 734 -38.60 3.45 -5.37
C THR A 734 -39.99 4.09 -5.54
N ASN A 735 -40.28 5.22 -4.89
CA ASN A 735 -41.53 5.98 -5.11
C ASN A 735 -41.67 6.59 -6.51
N ARG A 736 -40.56 6.61 -7.28
CA ARG A 736 -40.51 7.03 -8.70
C ARG A 736 -40.38 5.84 -9.66
N HIS A 737 -40.72 4.65 -9.21
CA HIS A 737 -40.66 3.39 -9.94
C HIS A 737 -39.23 2.93 -10.25
N GLY A 738 -38.21 3.43 -9.56
CA GLY A 738 -36.82 2.96 -9.68
C GLY A 738 -36.62 1.60 -8.99
N HIS A 739 -35.81 0.75 -9.61
CA HIS A 739 -35.56 -0.60 -9.13
C HIS A 739 -34.24 -0.67 -8.35
N VAL A 740 -34.13 -1.58 -7.37
CA VAL A 740 -32.99 -1.59 -6.45
C VAL A 740 -32.38 -2.99 -6.37
N LEU A 741 -31.08 -3.09 -6.65
CA LEU A 741 -30.21 -4.19 -6.27
C LEU A 741 -29.37 -3.73 -5.07
N VAL A 742 -29.30 -4.57 -4.03
CA VAL A 742 -28.41 -4.36 -2.89
C VAL A 742 -27.66 -5.64 -2.61
N SER A 743 -26.34 -5.57 -2.41
CA SER A 743 -25.53 -6.70 -1.98
C SER A 743 -24.54 -6.29 -0.89
N GLY A 744 -24.45 -7.10 0.16
CA GLY A 744 -23.57 -6.85 1.30
C GLY A 744 -23.78 -7.87 2.41
N ALA A 745 -22.78 -8.01 3.28
CA ALA A 745 -22.80 -9.01 4.34
C ALA A 745 -23.75 -8.67 5.49
N TYR A 746 -24.06 -7.38 5.75
CA TYR A 746 -24.75 -6.91 6.94
C TYR A 746 -25.99 -6.03 6.63
N ILE A 747 -26.65 -6.29 5.51
CA ILE A 747 -27.74 -5.43 5.03
C ILE A 747 -28.98 -5.43 5.94
N ALA A 748 -29.19 -6.47 6.75
CA ALA A 748 -30.32 -6.56 7.69
C ALA A 748 -29.87 -6.53 9.15
N SER A 749 -28.77 -7.19 9.50
CA SER A 749 -28.28 -7.31 10.88
C SER A 749 -27.76 -6.00 11.46
N ASP A 750 -27.37 -5.05 10.64
CA ASP A 750 -26.96 -3.70 11.07
C ASP A 750 -28.12 -2.69 11.25
N MET A 751 -29.36 -3.10 10.92
CA MET A 751 -30.55 -2.24 10.96
C MET A 751 -31.34 -2.45 12.25
N LEU A 752 -30.95 -1.74 13.32
CA LEU A 752 -31.38 -2.04 14.69
C LEU A 752 -32.54 -1.19 15.19
N THR A 753 -32.68 0.05 14.70
CA THR A 753 -33.76 0.97 15.16
C THR A 753 -35.10 0.70 14.48
N ALA A 754 -36.21 1.14 15.10
CA ALA A 754 -37.55 0.94 14.54
C ALA A 754 -37.70 1.56 13.14
N ASP A 755 -37.12 2.75 12.90
CA ASP A 755 -37.17 3.43 11.60
C ASP A 755 -36.37 2.68 10.54
N GLU A 756 -35.17 2.14 10.88
CA GLU A 756 -34.39 1.31 10.02
C GLU A 756 -35.11 0.00 9.67
N GLN A 757 -35.72 -0.66 10.66
CA GLN A 757 -36.50 -1.88 10.46
C GLN A 757 -37.75 -1.63 9.59
N SER A 758 -38.38 -0.45 9.75
CA SER A 758 -39.46 -0.01 8.88
C SER A 758 -38.97 0.21 7.44
N PHE A 759 -37.81 0.83 7.24
CA PHE A 759 -37.19 0.96 5.92
C PHE A 759 -36.97 -0.40 5.27
N MET A 760 -36.35 -1.36 5.98
CA MET A 760 -36.12 -2.70 5.50
C MET A 760 -37.42 -3.38 5.03
N SER A 761 -38.43 -3.38 5.87
CA SER A 761 -39.69 -4.07 5.59
C SER A 761 -40.55 -3.38 4.50
N ASN A 762 -40.59 -2.05 4.46
CA ASN A 762 -41.48 -1.31 3.58
C ASN A 762 -40.85 -0.96 2.23
N VAL A 763 -39.50 -0.77 2.15
CA VAL A 763 -38.83 -0.39 0.93
C VAL A 763 -38.12 -1.59 0.31
N LEU A 764 -37.22 -2.24 1.04
CA LEU A 764 -36.42 -3.37 0.53
C LEU A 764 -37.20 -4.69 0.58
N LYS A 765 -38.29 -4.76 1.31
CA LYS A 765 -39.14 -5.96 1.48
C LYS A 765 -38.40 -7.12 2.14
N VAL A 766 -37.50 -6.81 3.04
CA VAL A 766 -36.75 -7.75 3.89
C VAL A 766 -37.19 -7.54 5.33
N LYS A 767 -37.54 -8.62 6.05
CA LYS A 767 -37.84 -8.54 7.48
C LYS A 767 -36.57 -8.25 8.27
N PRO A 768 -36.66 -7.46 9.34
CA PRO A 768 -35.55 -7.28 10.26
C PRO A 768 -35.07 -8.64 10.80
N THR A 769 -33.77 -8.84 10.84
CA THR A 769 -33.14 -10.04 11.41
C THR A 769 -31.76 -9.66 11.94
N ILE A 770 -31.37 -10.30 13.02
CA ILE A 770 -29.99 -10.29 13.55
C ILE A 770 -29.30 -11.64 13.35
N ILE A 771 -29.96 -12.55 12.63
CA ILE A 771 -29.45 -13.91 12.40
C ILE A 771 -28.47 -13.82 11.25
N THR A 772 -27.22 -14.12 11.56
CA THR A 772 -26.16 -14.22 10.58
C THR A 772 -25.78 -15.69 10.39
N ASN A 773 -25.31 -16.01 9.20
CA ASN A 773 -24.67 -17.27 8.94
C ASN A 773 -23.23 -17.18 9.47
N GLU A 774 -22.93 -17.98 10.49
CA GLU A 774 -21.63 -18.00 11.16
C GLU A 774 -20.69 -19.04 10.52
N ASP A 775 -19.40 -18.86 10.75
CA ASP A 775 -18.33 -19.82 10.42
C ASP A 775 -18.12 -20.12 8.93
N GLY A 776 -18.49 -19.19 8.04
CA GLY A 776 -18.24 -19.37 6.61
C GLY A 776 -18.91 -20.60 5.98
N MET A 777 -19.96 -21.12 6.63
CA MET A 777 -20.63 -22.37 6.24
C MET A 777 -21.40 -22.28 4.92
N ALA A 778 -21.61 -21.12 4.36
CA ALA A 778 -22.43 -20.91 3.17
C ALA A 778 -21.60 -20.77 1.88
N ALA A 779 -20.69 -21.68 1.66
CA ALA A 779 -19.86 -21.67 0.46
C ALA A 779 -20.64 -21.87 -0.85
N LEU A 780 -21.86 -22.38 -0.80
CA LEU A 780 -22.67 -22.69 -1.97
C LEU A 780 -24.04 -22.02 -1.88
N VAL A 781 -24.43 -21.31 -2.91
CA VAL A 781 -25.76 -20.69 -3.05
C VAL A 781 -26.55 -21.40 -4.13
N GLN A 782 -27.79 -21.78 -3.82
CA GLN A 782 -28.68 -22.42 -4.74
C GLN A 782 -29.72 -21.43 -5.27
N ASN A 783 -29.79 -21.29 -6.60
CA ASN A 783 -30.75 -20.41 -7.25
C ASN A 783 -32.19 -20.94 -7.12
N ARG A 784 -33.14 -20.02 -6.84
CA ARG A 784 -34.59 -20.30 -6.78
C ARG A 784 -35.46 -19.41 -7.65
N ILE A 785 -34.89 -18.51 -8.46
CA ILE A 785 -35.65 -17.66 -9.38
C ILE A 785 -36.05 -18.42 -10.67
N GLY A 786 -35.85 -19.69 -10.77
CA GLY A 786 -36.33 -20.53 -11.89
C GLY A 786 -35.72 -20.08 -13.23
N ASN A 787 -36.59 -19.77 -14.19
CA ASN A 787 -36.20 -19.52 -15.60
C ASN A 787 -35.26 -18.33 -15.83
N ILE A 788 -35.05 -17.44 -14.88
CA ILE A 788 -34.23 -16.24 -15.03
C ILE A 788 -32.76 -16.56 -14.83
N MET A 789 -32.42 -17.44 -13.86
CA MET A 789 -31.05 -17.73 -13.50
C MET A 789 -30.64 -19.21 -13.71
N GLY A 790 -31.56 -20.05 -14.19
CA GLY A 790 -31.39 -21.49 -14.30
C GLY A 790 -31.62 -22.23 -12.97
N MET A 791 -32.52 -23.21 -12.94
CA MET A 791 -32.83 -23.97 -11.70
C MET A 791 -31.63 -24.85 -11.29
N GLY A 792 -31.34 -24.84 -9.97
CA GLY A 792 -30.31 -25.68 -9.37
C GLY A 792 -28.88 -25.28 -9.62
N MET A 793 -28.61 -24.05 -10.10
CA MET A 793 -27.26 -23.51 -10.19
C MET A 793 -26.67 -23.33 -8.79
N LYS A 794 -25.47 -23.89 -8.57
CA LYS A 794 -24.72 -23.75 -7.33
C LYS A 794 -23.44 -22.99 -7.59
N PHE A 795 -23.03 -22.18 -6.66
CA PHE A 795 -21.79 -21.41 -6.76
C PHE A 795 -21.21 -21.15 -5.38
N ASP A 796 -19.94 -20.76 -5.38
CA ASP A 796 -19.14 -20.47 -4.20
C ASP A 796 -18.74 -18.99 -4.16
N PHE A 797 -18.48 -18.48 -2.96
CA PHE A 797 -18.00 -17.14 -2.75
C PHE A 797 -16.86 -17.11 -1.70
N TYR A 798 -16.09 -16.02 -1.64
CA TYR A 798 -15.02 -15.83 -0.66
C TYR A 798 -15.62 -15.68 0.74
N ASN A 799 -15.56 -16.72 1.53
CA ASN A 799 -16.09 -16.80 2.90
C ASN A 799 -15.04 -17.17 3.96
N HIS A 800 -13.78 -17.31 3.55
CA HIS A 800 -12.62 -17.48 4.41
C HIS A 800 -11.54 -16.47 4.00
N HIS A 801 -10.82 -15.94 4.98
CA HIS A 801 -9.74 -14.99 4.73
C HIS A 801 -8.69 -15.57 3.78
N CYS A 802 -8.30 -14.78 2.78
CA CYS A 802 -7.27 -15.11 1.79
C CYS A 802 -6.59 -13.84 1.28
N GLU A 803 -5.58 -13.99 0.45
CA GLU A 803 -4.83 -12.88 -0.13
C GLU A 803 -5.43 -12.30 -1.42
N GLU A 804 -6.36 -13.02 -2.05
CA GLU A 804 -6.91 -12.69 -3.37
C GLU A 804 -8.06 -11.69 -3.31
N HIS A 805 -8.93 -11.83 -2.32
CA HIS A 805 -10.15 -11.03 -2.16
C HIS A 805 -10.56 -11.00 -0.69
N TYR A 806 -11.18 -9.90 -0.25
CA TYR A 806 -11.76 -9.88 1.09
C TYR A 806 -12.83 -10.96 1.22
N ALA A 807 -13.04 -11.46 2.42
CA ALA A 807 -13.98 -12.55 2.68
C ALA A 807 -15.19 -12.06 3.48
N ALA A 808 -16.38 -12.44 3.01
CA ALA A 808 -17.61 -12.32 3.78
C ALA A 808 -17.77 -13.55 4.68
N THR A 809 -17.05 -13.57 5.82
CA THR A 809 -17.04 -14.70 6.77
C THR A 809 -18.34 -14.85 7.53
N ARG A 810 -19.05 -13.73 7.72
CA ARG A 810 -20.40 -13.66 8.31
C ARG A 810 -21.32 -12.97 7.33
N THR A 811 -22.47 -13.58 7.06
CA THR A 811 -23.44 -13.12 6.07
C THR A 811 -24.85 -13.18 6.62
N ASP A 812 -25.71 -12.24 6.24
CA ASP A 812 -27.08 -12.19 6.73
C ASP A 812 -27.95 -13.32 6.18
N ILE A 813 -28.76 -13.91 7.03
CA ILE A 813 -29.88 -14.76 6.65
C ILE A 813 -31.11 -13.87 6.46
N LEU A 814 -31.47 -13.59 5.20
CA LEU A 814 -32.54 -12.67 4.87
C LEU A 814 -33.90 -13.36 4.90
N GLN A 815 -34.91 -12.74 5.52
CA GLN A 815 -36.29 -13.21 5.52
C GLN A 815 -37.18 -12.29 4.67
N PRO A 816 -37.98 -12.85 3.74
CA PRO A 816 -38.85 -12.02 2.92
C PRO A 816 -40.02 -11.41 3.73
N ALA A 817 -40.28 -10.11 3.52
CA ALA A 817 -41.52 -9.48 3.95
C ALA A 817 -42.54 -9.63 2.83
N SER A 818 -43.69 -10.28 3.13
CA SER A 818 -44.75 -10.51 2.12
C SER A 818 -45.09 -9.24 1.35
N PRO A 819 -45.24 -9.29 0.02
CA PRO A 819 -45.28 -10.46 -0.87
C PRO A 819 -43.91 -10.85 -1.49
N ALA A 820 -42.78 -10.41 -0.92
CA ALA A 820 -41.43 -10.82 -1.38
C ALA A 820 -41.20 -12.32 -1.10
N TYR A 821 -40.22 -12.87 -1.80
CA TYR A 821 -39.90 -14.31 -1.70
C TYR A 821 -38.39 -14.55 -1.66
N CYS A 822 -38.00 -15.74 -1.16
CA CYS A 822 -36.61 -16.18 -1.17
C CYS A 822 -36.16 -16.49 -2.60
N ALA A 823 -35.13 -15.78 -3.04
CA ALA A 823 -34.56 -15.90 -4.40
C ALA A 823 -33.37 -16.83 -4.47
N LEU A 824 -32.49 -16.78 -3.47
CA LEU A 824 -31.30 -17.63 -3.33
C LEU A 824 -31.29 -18.27 -1.95
N GLN A 825 -30.66 -19.44 -1.86
CA GLN A 825 -30.47 -20.12 -0.57
C GLN A 825 -29.00 -20.49 -0.36
N TYR A 826 -28.56 -20.37 0.87
CA TYR A 826 -27.29 -20.96 1.31
C TYR A 826 -27.34 -22.48 1.27
N ALA A 827 -26.18 -23.12 1.40
CA ALA A 827 -26.08 -24.60 1.32
C ALA A 827 -26.88 -25.32 2.40
N ASP A 828 -27.12 -24.69 3.56
CA ASP A 828 -27.94 -25.17 4.66
C ASP A 828 -29.46 -24.99 4.46
N GLY A 829 -29.87 -24.34 3.37
CA GLY A 829 -31.26 -24.07 3.03
C GLY A 829 -31.80 -22.73 3.55
N ASN A 830 -31.03 -21.98 4.32
CA ASN A 830 -31.40 -20.64 4.76
C ASN A 830 -31.45 -19.66 3.58
N SER A 831 -32.29 -18.63 3.69
CA SER A 831 -32.45 -17.63 2.64
C SER A 831 -31.23 -16.71 2.54
N ALA A 832 -30.55 -16.71 1.42
CA ALA A 832 -29.38 -15.88 1.09
C ALA A 832 -29.73 -14.61 0.31
N ALA A 833 -30.91 -14.59 -0.37
CA ALA A 833 -31.39 -13.43 -1.09
C ALA A 833 -32.90 -13.37 -1.13
N VAL A 834 -33.44 -12.16 -1.14
CA VAL A 834 -34.87 -11.84 -1.20
C VAL A 834 -35.15 -11.03 -2.46
N ALA A 835 -36.16 -11.43 -3.23
CA ALA A 835 -36.67 -10.70 -4.38
C ALA A 835 -38.10 -10.23 -4.15
N TYR A 836 -38.40 -9.01 -4.60
CA TYR A 836 -39.72 -8.43 -4.61
C TYR A 836 -40.07 -7.93 -6.01
N GLN A 837 -41.25 -8.35 -6.50
CA GLN A 837 -41.81 -7.90 -7.75
C GLN A 837 -43.17 -7.22 -7.49
N GLY A 838 -43.13 -5.88 -7.35
CA GLY A 838 -44.29 -5.06 -7.25
C GLY A 838 -44.77 -4.53 -8.60
N GLN A 839 -45.91 -3.82 -8.60
CA GLN A 839 -46.38 -3.11 -9.80
C GLN A 839 -45.54 -1.85 -10.07
N ASP A 840 -45.09 -1.18 -9.00
CA ASP A 840 -44.40 0.09 -9.10
C ASP A 840 -42.87 -0.05 -9.14
N TYR A 841 -42.32 -0.96 -8.36
CA TYR A 841 -40.87 -1.17 -8.34
C TYR A 841 -40.52 -2.63 -8.00
N ARG A 842 -39.26 -2.98 -8.19
CA ARG A 842 -38.71 -4.30 -7.85
C ARG A 842 -37.44 -4.12 -7.01
N THR A 843 -37.22 -5.06 -6.08
CA THR A 843 -35.96 -5.12 -5.33
C THR A 843 -35.36 -6.50 -5.39
N PHE A 844 -34.03 -6.56 -5.35
CA PHE A 844 -33.25 -7.77 -5.17
C PHE A 844 -32.20 -7.51 -4.11
N CYS A 845 -32.31 -8.17 -2.96
CA CYS A 845 -31.43 -7.97 -1.82
C CYS A 845 -30.64 -9.26 -1.57
N MET A 846 -29.32 -9.19 -1.55
CA MET A 846 -28.40 -10.29 -1.28
C MET A 846 -27.71 -10.11 0.06
N GLY A 847 -27.80 -11.12 0.94
CA GLY A 847 -27.16 -11.12 2.26
C GLY A 847 -25.64 -11.38 2.21
N PHE A 848 -25.05 -11.41 1.01
CA PHE A 848 -23.61 -11.51 0.77
C PHE A 848 -23.22 -10.65 -0.44
N PRO A 849 -21.96 -10.17 -0.52
CA PRO A 849 -21.51 -9.31 -1.62
C PRO A 849 -21.41 -10.07 -2.96
N ILE A 850 -21.89 -9.48 -4.03
CA ILE A 850 -21.80 -10.01 -5.40
C ILE A 850 -20.34 -10.19 -5.84
N GLU A 851 -19.50 -9.24 -5.50
CA GLU A 851 -18.08 -9.24 -5.86
C GLU A 851 -17.30 -10.39 -5.21
N CYS A 852 -17.81 -10.94 -4.09
CA CYS A 852 -17.23 -12.14 -3.46
C CYS A 852 -17.50 -13.44 -4.23
N ILE A 853 -18.37 -13.49 -5.23
CA ILE A 853 -18.60 -14.70 -6.03
C ILE A 853 -17.31 -15.03 -6.79
N LYS A 854 -16.71 -16.21 -6.54
CA LYS A 854 -15.38 -16.58 -7.02
C LYS A 854 -15.28 -16.68 -8.54
N ASP A 855 -16.23 -17.37 -9.18
CA ASP A 855 -16.20 -17.59 -10.63
C ASP A 855 -16.85 -16.44 -11.39
N ASN A 856 -16.07 -15.78 -12.25
CA ASN A 856 -16.52 -14.63 -13.03
C ASN A 856 -17.69 -14.96 -13.98
N LYS A 857 -17.70 -16.15 -14.60
CA LYS A 857 -18.78 -16.54 -15.51
C LYS A 857 -20.10 -16.72 -14.77
N THR A 858 -20.02 -17.36 -13.61
CA THR A 858 -21.15 -17.56 -12.70
C THR A 858 -21.67 -16.21 -12.20
N ARG A 859 -20.78 -15.33 -11.72
CA ARG A 859 -21.14 -13.96 -11.28
C ARG A 859 -21.85 -13.19 -12.39
N ASN A 860 -21.28 -13.16 -13.59
CA ASN A 860 -21.88 -12.48 -14.75
C ASN A 860 -23.25 -13.06 -15.11
N SER A 861 -23.43 -14.37 -15.01
CA SER A 861 -24.72 -15.04 -15.27
C SER A 861 -25.78 -14.65 -14.24
N ILE A 862 -25.40 -14.61 -12.95
CA ILE A 862 -26.29 -14.22 -11.86
C ILE A 862 -26.70 -12.77 -11.99
N VAL A 863 -25.75 -11.85 -12.18
CA VAL A 863 -26.01 -10.40 -12.31
C VAL A 863 -26.87 -10.12 -13.54
N ARG A 864 -26.62 -10.78 -14.66
CA ARG A 864 -27.47 -10.69 -15.86
C ARG A 864 -28.91 -11.11 -15.58
N GLY A 865 -29.09 -12.21 -14.85
CA GLY A 865 -30.42 -12.68 -14.45
C GLY A 865 -31.14 -11.67 -13.54
N ILE A 866 -30.43 -11.11 -12.57
CA ILE A 866 -30.96 -10.07 -11.64
C ILE A 866 -31.33 -8.81 -12.43
N MET A 867 -30.48 -8.31 -13.30
CA MET A 867 -30.77 -7.14 -14.12
C MET A 867 -32.00 -7.37 -15.04
N GLN A 868 -32.10 -8.54 -15.63
CA GLN A 868 -33.28 -8.92 -16.41
C GLN A 868 -34.53 -8.97 -15.53
N PHE A 869 -34.46 -9.51 -14.31
CA PHE A 869 -35.58 -9.49 -13.36
C PHE A 869 -36.01 -8.06 -13.02
N LEU A 870 -35.08 -7.18 -12.71
CA LEU A 870 -35.38 -5.80 -12.32
C LEU A 870 -35.94 -4.98 -13.48
N LEU A 871 -35.40 -5.11 -14.70
CA LEU A 871 -35.63 -4.20 -15.83
C LEU A 871 -36.46 -4.81 -16.96
N SER A 872 -36.97 -6.07 -16.82
CA SER A 872 -37.94 -6.58 -17.78
C SER A 872 -39.30 -5.91 -17.63
N LYS A 873 -39.99 -5.71 -18.76
CA LYS A 873 -41.36 -5.15 -18.76
C LYS A 873 -42.33 -6.06 -18.01
#